data_6225782094b9fabd2b757bb7c0afabd4
#
_entry.id   6225782094b9fabd2b757bb7c0afabd4
#
_cell.length_a   1.000
_cell.length_b   1.000
_cell.length_c   1.000
_cell.angle_alpha   90.00
_cell.angle_beta   90.00
_cell.angle_gamma   90.00
#
_symmetry.space_group_name_H-M   'P 1'
#
loop_
_entity.id
_entity.type
_entity.pdbx_description
1 polymer ?
#
loop_
_entity_poly.entity_id
_entity_poly.type
_entity_poly.pdbx_seq_one_letter_code
_entity_poly.pdbx_strand_id
1 'polypeptide(L)'
;MTERRKLVMATNNGGKLREARSIAGDKLEILSLSDIGFHQDIPETADTLEGNALIKVRAIKEVTGLDVFADDTGLIVDALGGAPGVYSARYAGEECDPEKNIDLLLKNLEGHSDRDARFRTCIALSLDGEEHIFEGSVEGSIATARHGDHGFGYDPVFISKETGRCFAEMSDEEKNAISHRGRAISAMMKWLSALCLLLCCAFPASAYGNSDIVLYNTFHDKTASVFDTPEKAYFLSLAQLYDPIYADNEEMLHFLFCLDKNTDELRSLNADNALSRSLISMANYNALRKYLLIVYEDLMIDILYDDGELHTIHALKNFSTSSSKEVRSITFDPQDHLAYLATDFGLIAINDQKHEVAFSCIYDLPIDYAARVGDNFLIINEGKLLRDPAASNHSSFSDFLPADWTGERETLRIIPLSSSKCLLSKKTGGNEEFCILTFTEGNSNPEVESIGVVENPTVVENKAGALLSDSSRLIQVSREGEVTILPVSSGSRGNAAGSWDLKEVFFAKPISGFYSERINSDGQWTRTRQEAKPDAPSPFRSNRMAYDRHHGMLVCPHGTDQNFTNHNAANPLLLSALSDSHWTQHGIPDFDASQSRRLINPCGFAVDPDNPDVVYFGSVVNGLIRYNIKDFSSLLHFTRSDDSSTLPGHVDVAAPYSNWSNTFMLLYPVFDRNGNLLMTHLNTSSADDSKYTAELWMWTPEKRKATVSPETYQSFKRLKINGVNPNKISIALPMQSAAAQNMVNVFVINKYDSGFVVYDHNGTPDDESDDRQTLVNALYDQDGNISFHYIYCATEDPSTGLVWVGTDNGVFTFNPALQFADNGSASRIKVNRNDGTSLADYLLDGISVNSITIDGKGRKWFSLNGGGLVCTSSDGRSVIQEINTENSSLPSDIIYTAAYNPDSNSLMVATRNGLCELYLGSAGQNGSGSEVRAYPNPVRPDYYGWVTIDGLEDDCLVKICDSAGNVVRELGPALGGSVQWDACNSRLDRVASGVYFVLASSGPGGGSYSEVTKILVVKN
;
A
#
# COMPACT_ATOMS: atom_id res chain seq x y z
N MET A 1 -32.11 -9.37 20.42
CA MET A 1 -30.93 -9.83 21.19
C MET A 1 -30.11 -10.63 20.18
N THR A 2 -29.04 -10.03 19.70
CA THR A 2 -28.07 -10.75 18.85
C THR A 2 -27.51 -11.90 19.68
N GLU A 3 -27.61 -13.14 19.20
CA GLU A 3 -26.93 -14.27 19.85
C GLU A 3 -25.43 -13.95 19.92
N ARG A 4 -24.89 -13.95 21.14
CA ARG A 4 -23.45 -13.77 21.36
C ARG A 4 -22.73 -14.92 20.68
N ARG A 5 -21.60 -14.62 20.03
CA ARG A 5 -20.76 -15.69 19.47
C ARG A 5 -20.32 -16.61 20.61
N LYS A 6 -20.43 -17.93 20.39
CA LYS A 6 -20.09 -18.94 21.37
C LYS A 6 -18.75 -19.54 21.01
N LEU A 7 -17.81 -19.54 21.95
CA LEU A 7 -16.53 -20.24 21.84
C LEU A 7 -16.39 -21.21 23.01
N VAL A 8 -15.89 -22.39 22.72
CA VAL A 8 -15.55 -23.36 23.77
C VAL A 8 -14.14 -23.07 24.26
N MET A 9 -13.94 -22.94 25.57
CA MET A 9 -12.60 -22.91 26.16
C MET A 9 -12.18 -24.31 26.56
N ALA A 10 -11.17 -24.88 25.90
CA ALA A 10 -10.67 -26.22 26.13
C ALA A 10 -9.81 -26.30 27.41
N THR A 11 -10.42 -26.08 28.56
CA THR A 11 -9.78 -26.15 29.87
C THR A 11 -10.69 -26.72 30.96
N ASN A 12 -10.13 -27.52 31.84
CA ASN A 12 -10.78 -27.99 33.08
C ASN A 12 -10.45 -27.09 34.29
N ASN A 13 -9.58 -26.05 34.08
CA ASN A 13 -9.21 -25.14 35.15
C ASN A 13 -10.22 -24.03 35.35
N GLY A 14 -10.98 -24.07 36.44
CA GLY A 14 -12.01 -23.06 36.76
C GLY A 14 -11.47 -21.64 37.00
N GLY A 15 -10.19 -21.49 37.37
CA GLY A 15 -9.55 -20.20 37.53
C GLY A 15 -9.34 -19.52 36.15
N LYS A 16 -8.77 -20.28 35.22
CA LYS A 16 -8.57 -19.81 33.85
C LYS A 16 -9.88 -19.44 33.17
N LEU A 17 -10.92 -20.23 33.35
CA LEU A 17 -12.24 -19.97 32.77
C LEU A 17 -12.88 -18.70 33.36
N ARG A 18 -12.74 -18.44 34.66
CA ARG A 18 -13.26 -17.22 35.30
C ARG A 18 -12.52 -15.98 34.76
N GLU A 19 -11.20 -16.03 34.69
CA GLU A 19 -10.40 -14.92 34.12
C GLU A 19 -10.80 -14.65 32.67
N ALA A 20 -10.91 -15.67 31.82
CA ALA A 20 -11.32 -15.53 30.43
C ALA A 20 -12.72 -14.90 30.28
N ARG A 21 -13.70 -15.35 31.08
CA ARG A 21 -15.06 -14.79 31.08
C ARG A 21 -15.08 -13.34 31.57
N SER A 22 -14.26 -13.00 32.59
CA SER A 22 -14.14 -11.63 33.08
C SER A 22 -13.59 -10.69 32.04
N ILE A 23 -12.55 -11.10 31.30
CA ILE A 23 -11.91 -10.28 30.27
C ILE A 23 -12.80 -10.15 29.01
N ALA A 24 -13.47 -11.23 28.61
CA ALA A 24 -14.36 -11.21 27.45
C ALA A 24 -15.62 -10.39 27.69
N GLY A 25 -16.08 -10.30 28.96
CA GLY A 25 -17.28 -9.56 29.34
C GLY A 25 -18.52 -9.99 28.57
N ASP A 26 -19.33 -9.01 28.16
CA ASP A 26 -20.56 -9.26 27.42
C ASP A 26 -20.36 -9.51 25.91
N LYS A 27 -19.12 -9.46 25.42
CA LYS A 27 -18.81 -9.54 23.96
C LYS A 27 -18.81 -10.96 23.42
N LEU A 28 -18.58 -11.97 24.27
CA LEU A 28 -18.40 -13.36 23.90
C LEU A 28 -19.01 -14.29 24.94
N GLU A 29 -19.74 -15.33 24.49
CA GLU A 29 -20.21 -16.41 25.35
C GLU A 29 -19.17 -17.54 25.40
N ILE A 30 -18.45 -17.67 26.51
CA ILE A 30 -17.44 -18.73 26.69
C ILE A 30 -18.08 -19.93 27.35
N LEU A 31 -18.14 -21.03 26.61
CA LEU A 31 -18.60 -22.35 27.09
C LEU A 31 -17.42 -23.10 27.70
N SER A 32 -17.66 -23.80 28.81
CA SER A 32 -16.72 -24.74 29.41
C SER A 32 -16.78 -26.12 28.74
N LEU A 33 -15.82 -26.95 28.99
CA LEU A 33 -15.86 -28.37 28.59
C LEU A 33 -17.08 -29.08 29.19
N SER A 34 -17.46 -28.75 30.42
CA SER A 34 -18.66 -29.27 31.06
C SER A 34 -19.95 -28.82 30.39
N ASP A 35 -20.02 -27.57 29.87
CA ASP A 35 -21.22 -27.07 29.17
C ASP A 35 -21.49 -27.81 27.86
N ILE A 36 -20.43 -28.41 27.27
CA ILE A 36 -20.50 -29.22 26.04
C ILE A 36 -20.50 -30.73 26.32
N GLY A 37 -20.52 -31.13 27.58
CA GLY A 37 -20.53 -32.57 28.00
C GLY A 37 -19.21 -33.32 27.78
N PHE A 38 -18.11 -32.63 27.64
CA PHE A 38 -16.78 -33.25 27.47
C PHE A 38 -16.07 -33.36 28.82
N HIS A 39 -15.73 -34.59 29.23
CA HIS A 39 -15.16 -34.89 30.56
C HIS A 39 -13.83 -35.65 30.51
N GLN A 40 -13.26 -35.82 29.31
CA GLN A 40 -12.01 -36.52 29.14
C GLN A 40 -10.82 -35.56 29.33
N ASP A 41 -9.70 -36.07 29.85
CA ASP A 41 -8.46 -35.32 29.91
C ASP A 41 -7.77 -35.35 28.56
N ILE A 42 -7.25 -34.21 28.16
CA ILE A 42 -6.52 -34.01 26.90
C ILE A 42 -5.03 -34.04 27.23
N PRO A 43 -4.25 -35.05 26.73
CA PRO A 43 -2.82 -35.15 27.03
C PRO A 43 -2.03 -33.98 26.46
N GLU A 44 -1.25 -33.29 27.28
CA GLU A 44 -0.32 -32.21 26.86
C GLU A 44 1.06 -32.83 26.58
N THR A 45 1.31 -33.18 25.32
CA THR A 45 2.49 -33.96 24.92
C THR A 45 3.52 -33.16 24.13
N ALA A 46 3.25 -31.87 23.83
CA ALA A 46 4.17 -31.03 23.12
C ALA A 46 5.23 -30.40 24.05
N ASP A 47 6.38 -30.08 23.48
CA ASP A 47 7.50 -29.44 24.18
C ASP A 47 7.35 -27.90 24.23
N THR A 48 6.28 -27.32 23.61
CA THR A 48 6.01 -25.90 23.58
C THR A 48 4.60 -25.58 24.09
N LEU A 49 4.41 -24.34 24.59
CA LEU A 49 3.10 -23.84 25.04
C LEU A 49 2.10 -23.77 23.88
N GLU A 50 2.56 -23.32 22.72
CA GLU A 50 1.75 -23.27 21.49
C GLU A 50 1.27 -24.67 21.09
N GLY A 51 2.21 -25.65 21.09
CA GLY A 51 1.90 -27.02 20.73
C GLY A 51 0.83 -27.63 21.64
N ASN A 52 0.94 -27.42 22.96
CA ASN A 52 -0.05 -27.89 23.92
C ASN A 52 -1.42 -27.19 23.78
N ALA A 53 -1.43 -25.86 23.50
CA ALA A 53 -2.66 -25.14 23.22
C ALA A 53 -3.34 -25.67 21.95
N LEU A 54 -2.59 -25.94 20.87
CA LEU A 54 -3.10 -26.51 19.62
C LEU A 54 -3.65 -27.93 19.82
N ILE A 55 -2.95 -28.81 20.59
CA ILE A 55 -3.44 -30.14 20.90
C ILE A 55 -4.82 -30.07 21.54
N LYS A 56 -5.01 -29.19 22.53
CA LYS A 56 -6.31 -28.99 23.20
C LYS A 56 -7.39 -28.56 22.24
N VAL A 57 -7.10 -27.57 21.41
CA VAL A 57 -8.07 -27.03 20.43
C VAL A 57 -8.48 -28.12 19.44
N ARG A 58 -7.52 -28.81 18.83
CA ARG A 58 -7.77 -29.86 17.82
C ARG A 58 -8.59 -31.00 18.38
N ALA A 59 -8.27 -31.44 19.61
CA ALA A 59 -9.00 -32.52 20.27
C ALA A 59 -10.48 -32.19 20.47
N ILE A 60 -10.80 -30.97 20.89
CA ILE A 60 -12.19 -30.55 21.10
C ILE A 60 -12.89 -30.26 19.77
N LYS A 61 -12.19 -29.61 18.81
CA LYS A 61 -12.72 -29.35 17.47
C LYS A 61 -13.11 -30.62 16.74
N GLU A 62 -12.27 -31.65 16.81
CA GLU A 62 -12.51 -32.96 16.18
C GLU A 62 -13.78 -33.63 16.71
N VAL A 63 -14.01 -33.54 18.02
CA VAL A 63 -15.15 -34.21 18.68
C VAL A 63 -16.44 -33.43 18.54
N THR A 64 -16.38 -32.09 18.56
CA THR A 64 -17.58 -31.24 18.69
C THR A 64 -17.92 -30.47 17.41
N GLY A 65 -16.94 -30.26 16.56
CA GLY A 65 -17.10 -29.37 15.39
C GLY A 65 -17.26 -27.88 15.74
N LEU A 66 -17.33 -27.52 17.03
CA LEU A 66 -17.53 -26.13 17.48
C LEU A 66 -16.23 -25.31 17.34
N ASP A 67 -16.37 -24.00 17.38
CA ASP A 67 -15.23 -23.10 17.47
C ASP A 67 -14.66 -23.14 18.90
N VAL A 68 -13.34 -23.29 19.00
CA VAL A 68 -12.63 -23.65 20.23
C VAL A 68 -11.40 -22.79 20.40
N PHE A 69 -11.15 -22.35 21.62
CA PHE A 69 -9.84 -21.82 21.98
C PHE A 69 -9.30 -22.54 23.24
N ALA A 70 -7.99 -22.56 23.37
CA ALA A 70 -7.32 -23.09 24.55
C ALA A 70 -6.11 -22.25 24.90
N ASP A 71 -5.84 -22.10 26.19
CA ASP A 71 -4.60 -21.50 26.65
C ASP A 71 -3.64 -22.54 27.19
N ASP A 72 -2.35 -22.33 26.97
CA ASP A 72 -1.29 -22.97 27.73
C ASP A 72 -0.36 -21.88 28.32
N THR A 73 0.05 -22.08 29.56
CA THR A 73 0.77 -21.07 30.34
C THR A 73 1.96 -21.64 31.05
N GLY A 74 3.10 -20.98 30.93
CA GLY A 74 4.33 -21.33 31.60
C GLY A 74 4.95 -20.19 32.39
N LEU A 75 5.52 -20.51 33.54
CA LEU A 75 6.44 -19.67 34.28
C LEU A 75 7.87 -20.02 33.83
N ILE A 76 8.58 -19.02 33.35
CA ILE A 76 9.95 -19.16 32.86
C ILE A 76 10.87 -18.40 33.80
N VAL A 77 11.84 -19.09 34.41
CA VAL A 77 12.78 -18.51 35.39
C VAL A 77 14.19 -18.63 34.85
N ASP A 78 14.84 -17.48 34.63
CA ASP A 78 16.11 -17.42 33.91
C ASP A 78 17.24 -18.17 34.65
N ALA A 79 17.33 -18.00 35.96
CA ALA A 79 18.33 -18.73 36.78
C ALA A 79 18.17 -20.27 36.78
N LEU A 80 16.99 -20.77 36.37
CA LEU A 80 16.73 -22.22 36.26
C LEU A 80 16.71 -22.70 34.80
N GLY A 81 17.33 -21.93 33.87
CA GLY A 81 17.41 -22.30 32.46
C GLY A 81 16.03 -22.36 31.78
N GLY A 82 15.07 -21.56 32.25
CA GLY A 82 13.70 -21.51 31.71
C GLY A 82 12.71 -22.45 32.42
N ALA A 83 13.15 -23.28 33.35
CA ALA A 83 12.23 -24.10 34.15
C ALA A 83 11.41 -23.23 35.12
N PRO A 84 10.14 -23.62 35.43
CA PRO A 84 9.42 -24.82 35.05
C PRO A 84 8.89 -24.89 33.61
N GLY A 85 8.73 -23.72 32.87
CA GLY A 85 8.32 -23.72 31.47
C GLY A 85 6.98 -24.43 31.21
N VAL A 86 6.91 -25.31 30.22
CA VAL A 86 5.71 -26.12 29.90
C VAL A 86 5.28 -27.08 31.02
N TYR A 87 6.13 -27.33 31.98
CA TYR A 87 5.84 -28.20 33.13
C TYR A 87 5.31 -27.41 34.33
N SER A 88 4.93 -26.16 34.19
CA SER A 88 4.55 -25.27 35.30
C SER A 88 3.46 -25.82 36.18
N ALA A 89 2.45 -26.49 35.61
CA ALA A 89 1.37 -27.08 36.40
C ALA A 89 1.79 -28.33 37.19
N ARG A 90 2.75 -29.11 36.67
CA ARG A 90 3.22 -30.39 37.24
C ARG A 90 4.70 -30.38 37.67
N TYR A 91 5.21 -29.20 38.04
CA TYR A 91 6.62 -29.01 38.36
C TYR A 91 7.12 -29.90 39.51
N ALA A 92 6.26 -30.10 40.56
CA ALA A 92 6.56 -30.98 41.69
C ALA A 92 5.97 -32.40 41.55
N GLY A 93 5.32 -32.74 40.44
CA GLY A 93 4.76 -34.05 40.17
C GLY A 93 3.38 -34.02 39.51
N GLU A 94 2.90 -35.21 39.10
CA GLU A 94 1.64 -35.41 38.38
C GLU A 94 0.38 -35.06 39.22
N GLU A 95 0.53 -34.82 40.52
CA GLU A 95 -0.57 -34.41 41.38
C GLU A 95 -1.02 -32.98 41.11
N CYS A 96 -0.25 -32.18 40.37
CA CYS A 96 -0.49 -30.78 40.01
C CYS A 96 -0.80 -29.88 41.20
N ASP A 97 -0.14 -30.13 42.34
CA ASP A 97 -0.34 -29.39 43.59
C ASP A 97 0.36 -28.04 43.57
N PRO A 98 -0.36 -26.90 43.54
CA PRO A 98 0.23 -25.56 43.43
C PRO A 98 1.20 -25.25 44.59
N GLU A 99 0.88 -25.66 45.81
CA GLU A 99 1.72 -25.38 46.98
C GLU A 99 3.07 -26.13 46.90
N LYS A 100 3.04 -27.41 46.50
CA LYS A 100 4.25 -28.16 46.27
C LYS A 100 5.10 -27.59 45.11
N ASN A 101 4.45 -27.10 44.05
CA ASN A 101 5.13 -26.46 42.94
C ASN A 101 5.87 -25.19 43.38
N ILE A 102 5.22 -24.33 44.20
CA ILE A 102 5.86 -23.14 44.78
C ILE A 102 7.01 -23.55 45.72
N ASP A 103 6.82 -24.53 46.61
CA ASP A 103 7.87 -24.98 47.51
C ASP A 103 9.11 -25.49 46.78
N LEU A 104 8.89 -26.26 45.70
CA LEU A 104 9.98 -26.73 44.87
C LEU A 104 10.68 -25.60 44.12
N LEU A 105 9.93 -24.63 43.60
CA LEU A 105 10.49 -23.47 42.93
C LEU A 105 11.36 -22.64 43.88
N LEU A 106 10.85 -22.31 45.08
CA LEU A 106 11.58 -21.54 46.06
C LEU A 106 12.85 -22.27 46.52
N LYS A 107 12.76 -23.58 46.72
CA LYS A 107 13.91 -24.45 47.07
C LYS A 107 14.98 -24.45 45.97
N ASN A 108 14.56 -24.56 44.69
CA ASN A 108 15.50 -24.56 43.58
C ASN A 108 16.17 -23.20 43.37
N LEU A 109 15.55 -22.11 43.85
CA LEU A 109 16.11 -20.78 43.83
C LEU A 109 16.88 -20.39 45.10
N GLU A 110 17.08 -21.33 46.05
CA GLU A 110 17.93 -21.09 47.24
C GLU A 110 19.37 -20.80 46.79
N GLY A 111 19.92 -19.67 47.21
CA GLY A 111 21.29 -19.28 46.88
C GLY A 111 21.43 -18.56 45.54
N HIS A 112 20.42 -18.47 44.72
CA HIS A 112 20.43 -17.67 43.49
C HIS A 112 20.10 -16.19 43.79
N SER A 113 20.97 -15.30 43.36
CA SER A 113 20.76 -13.84 43.45
C SER A 113 19.90 -13.31 42.29
N ASP A 114 20.01 -13.97 41.15
CA ASP A 114 19.15 -13.71 39.99
C ASP A 114 17.83 -14.48 40.20
N ARG A 115 16.74 -13.75 40.19
CA ARG A 115 15.39 -14.30 40.36
C ARG A 115 14.45 -13.82 39.26
N ASP A 116 15.02 -13.29 38.16
CA ASP A 116 14.24 -12.80 37.03
C ASP A 116 13.42 -13.94 36.41
N ALA A 117 12.17 -13.61 36.14
CA ALA A 117 11.21 -14.58 35.63
C ALA A 117 10.14 -13.88 34.80
N ARG A 118 9.49 -14.63 33.93
CA ARG A 118 8.33 -14.15 33.19
C ARG A 118 7.26 -15.23 33.10
N PHE A 119 6.02 -14.79 33.12
CA PHE A 119 4.91 -15.62 32.69
C PHE A 119 4.67 -15.44 31.20
N ARG A 120 4.43 -16.52 30.49
CA ARG A 120 4.01 -16.52 29.09
C ARG A 120 2.76 -17.40 28.92
N THR A 121 1.77 -16.87 28.19
CA THR A 121 0.59 -17.62 27.78
C THR A 121 0.49 -17.61 26.26
N CYS A 122 0.25 -18.80 25.69
CA CYS A 122 -0.12 -18.96 24.30
C CYS A 122 -1.59 -19.40 24.23
N ILE A 123 -2.39 -18.70 23.44
CA ILE A 123 -3.78 -19.07 23.15
C ILE A 123 -3.82 -19.56 21.71
N ALA A 124 -4.29 -20.80 21.50
CA ALA A 124 -4.69 -21.28 20.19
C ALA A 124 -6.21 -21.11 20.05
N LEU A 125 -6.65 -20.63 18.91
CA LEU A 125 -8.05 -20.47 18.53
C LEU A 125 -8.28 -21.19 17.21
N SER A 126 -9.24 -22.11 17.16
CA SER A 126 -9.79 -22.65 15.90
C SER A 126 -11.14 -21.99 15.64
N LEU A 127 -11.19 -21.21 14.58
CA LEU A 127 -12.34 -20.43 14.19
C LEU A 127 -12.65 -20.68 12.71
N ASP A 128 -13.87 -21.09 12.41
CA ASP A 128 -14.32 -21.37 11.04
C ASP A 128 -13.39 -22.33 10.26
N GLY A 129 -12.62 -23.16 10.97
CA GLY A 129 -11.68 -24.14 10.41
C GLY A 129 -10.23 -23.67 10.29
N GLU A 130 -9.95 -22.41 10.59
CA GLU A 130 -8.59 -21.85 10.63
C GLU A 130 -8.05 -21.78 12.06
N GLU A 131 -6.73 -21.93 12.22
CA GLU A 131 -6.05 -21.92 13.51
C GLU A 131 -5.22 -20.64 13.66
N HIS A 132 -5.42 -19.93 14.77
CA HIS A 132 -4.72 -18.68 15.10
C HIS A 132 -4.06 -18.78 16.47
N ILE A 133 -2.89 -18.14 16.62
CA ILE A 133 -2.12 -18.11 17.86
C ILE A 133 -2.02 -16.67 18.37
N PHE A 134 -2.27 -16.49 19.68
CA PHE A 134 -2.13 -15.23 20.38
C PHE A 134 -1.26 -15.43 21.61
N GLU A 135 -0.36 -14.49 21.84
CA GLU A 135 0.57 -14.55 22.96
C GLU A 135 0.43 -13.36 23.91
N GLY A 136 0.78 -13.59 25.14
CA GLY A 136 0.94 -12.56 26.14
C GLY A 136 2.01 -12.95 27.16
N SER A 137 2.87 -12.01 27.48
CA SER A 137 3.92 -12.18 28.49
C SER A 137 3.92 -11.03 29.50
N VAL A 138 4.42 -11.32 30.69
CA VAL A 138 4.66 -10.32 31.71
C VAL A 138 5.98 -10.64 32.41
N GLU A 139 6.86 -9.62 32.43
CA GLU A 139 8.16 -9.72 33.10
C GLU A 139 8.02 -9.47 34.60
N GLY A 140 8.80 -10.20 35.38
CA GLY A 140 8.77 -10.11 36.83
C GLY A 140 9.98 -10.74 37.48
N SER A 141 9.85 -11.05 38.76
CA SER A 141 10.83 -11.80 39.55
C SER A 141 10.15 -12.68 40.59
N ILE A 142 10.83 -13.76 41.00
CA ILE A 142 10.32 -14.62 42.04
C ILE A 142 10.69 -14.11 43.44
N ALA A 143 9.70 -13.91 44.28
CA ALA A 143 9.87 -13.54 45.70
C ALA A 143 10.64 -14.61 46.49
N THR A 144 11.20 -14.24 47.64
CA THR A 144 11.85 -15.20 48.52
C THR A 144 10.88 -15.93 49.44
N ALA A 145 9.64 -15.46 49.53
CA ALA A 145 8.54 -16.02 50.31
C ALA A 145 7.21 -15.69 49.63
N ARG A 146 6.13 -16.35 50.07
CA ARG A 146 4.78 -16.09 49.61
C ARG A 146 4.25 -14.76 50.10
N HIS A 147 3.51 -14.05 49.27
CA HIS A 147 2.85 -12.77 49.52
C HIS A 147 1.43 -12.79 48.99
N GLY A 148 0.46 -12.26 49.77
CA GLY A 148 -0.94 -12.12 49.35
C GLY A 148 -1.74 -13.42 49.45
N ASP A 149 -3.06 -13.34 49.25
CA ASP A 149 -4.01 -14.43 49.43
C ASP A 149 -4.90 -14.65 48.17
N HIS A 150 -4.69 -13.81 47.11
CA HIS A 150 -5.49 -13.87 45.89
C HIS A 150 -4.79 -14.69 44.79
N GLY A 151 -5.53 -15.00 43.73
CA GLY A 151 -5.00 -15.67 42.55
C GLY A 151 -4.90 -17.17 42.65
N PHE A 152 -4.05 -17.80 41.84
CA PHE A 152 -3.79 -19.22 41.82
C PHE A 152 -2.39 -19.54 41.23
N GLY A 153 -1.93 -20.79 41.45
CA GLY A 153 -0.64 -21.21 40.94
C GLY A 153 0.52 -20.46 41.59
N TYR A 154 1.39 -19.87 40.78
CA TYR A 154 2.58 -19.14 41.27
C TYR A 154 2.34 -17.67 41.63
N ASP A 155 1.09 -17.20 41.59
CA ASP A 155 0.75 -15.81 41.91
C ASP A 155 1.31 -15.31 43.24
N PRO A 156 1.35 -16.16 44.35
CA PRO A 156 1.89 -15.75 45.65
C PRO A 156 3.40 -15.46 45.69
N VAL A 157 4.12 -15.84 44.63
CA VAL A 157 5.59 -15.65 44.58
C VAL A 157 6.06 -14.87 43.36
N PHE A 158 5.17 -14.46 42.46
CA PHE A 158 5.54 -13.67 41.27
C PHE A 158 5.30 -12.18 41.48
N ILE A 159 6.38 -11.39 41.39
CA ILE A 159 6.36 -9.93 41.51
C ILE A 159 6.47 -9.33 40.11
N SER A 160 5.47 -8.60 39.66
CA SER A 160 5.48 -7.92 38.37
C SER A 160 6.50 -6.76 38.33
N LYS A 161 7.36 -6.72 37.32
CA LYS A 161 8.27 -5.59 37.10
C LYS A 161 7.53 -4.27 36.84
N GLU A 162 6.32 -4.32 36.30
CA GLU A 162 5.56 -3.11 35.94
C GLU A 162 4.99 -2.41 37.17
N THR A 163 4.56 -3.14 38.18
CA THR A 163 3.91 -2.60 39.36
C THR A 163 4.75 -2.69 40.64
N GLY A 164 5.75 -3.59 40.63
CA GLY A 164 6.53 -3.92 41.83
C GLY A 164 5.74 -4.67 42.93
N ARG A 165 4.50 -5.11 42.62
CA ARG A 165 3.60 -5.83 43.53
C ARG A 165 3.50 -7.31 43.13
N CYS A 166 3.24 -8.13 44.14
CA CYS A 166 2.97 -9.54 43.92
C CYS A 166 1.58 -9.75 43.31
N PHE A 167 1.41 -10.69 42.39
CA PHE A 167 0.13 -10.98 41.75
C PHE A 167 -0.98 -11.35 42.73
N ALA A 168 -0.64 -12.08 43.81
CA ALA A 168 -1.61 -12.44 44.86
C ALA A 168 -1.97 -11.26 45.80
N GLU A 169 -1.37 -10.09 45.64
CA GLU A 169 -1.72 -8.86 46.38
C GLU A 169 -2.62 -7.93 45.52
N MET A 170 -2.99 -8.34 44.31
CA MET A 170 -3.79 -7.54 43.37
C MET A 170 -5.24 -8.01 43.36
N SER A 171 -6.18 -7.11 43.04
CA SER A 171 -7.52 -7.51 42.67
C SER A 171 -7.53 -8.23 41.30
N ASP A 172 -8.59 -8.99 41.02
CA ASP A 172 -8.74 -9.68 39.73
C ASP A 172 -8.70 -8.68 38.58
N GLU A 173 -9.28 -7.47 38.72
CA GLU A 173 -9.26 -6.43 37.71
C GLU A 173 -7.85 -5.85 37.49
N GLU A 174 -7.14 -5.55 38.58
CA GLU A 174 -5.75 -5.06 38.51
C GLU A 174 -4.84 -6.08 37.84
N LYS A 175 -4.96 -7.36 38.21
CA LYS A 175 -4.18 -8.44 37.64
C LYS A 175 -4.51 -8.66 36.16
N ASN A 176 -5.79 -8.73 35.80
CA ASN A 176 -6.23 -8.98 34.41
C ASN A 176 -5.75 -7.89 33.43
N ALA A 177 -5.59 -6.65 33.91
CA ALA A 177 -5.11 -5.54 33.09
C ALA A 177 -3.64 -5.70 32.64
N ILE A 178 -2.80 -6.38 33.44
CA ILE A 178 -1.35 -6.49 33.16
C ILE A 178 -0.85 -7.93 32.97
N SER A 179 -1.66 -8.95 33.30
CA SER A 179 -1.22 -10.35 33.30
C SER A 179 -0.97 -10.88 31.87
N HIS A 180 -0.12 -11.89 31.76
CA HIS A 180 0.14 -12.64 30.55
C HIS A 180 -1.12 -13.14 29.86
N ARG A 181 -2.07 -13.74 30.62
CA ARG A 181 -3.36 -14.18 30.08
C ARG A 181 -4.25 -13.02 29.68
N GLY A 182 -4.29 -11.95 30.48
CA GLY A 182 -5.01 -10.73 30.15
C GLY A 182 -4.58 -10.17 28.80
N ARG A 183 -3.29 -10.13 28.54
CA ARG A 183 -2.71 -9.67 27.26
C ARG A 183 -3.05 -10.59 26.10
N ALA A 184 -2.88 -11.91 26.28
CA ALA A 184 -3.20 -12.89 25.24
C ALA A 184 -4.69 -12.91 24.88
N ILE A 185 -5.60 -12.88 25.87
CA ILE A 185 -7.06 -12.81 25.64
C ILE A 185 -7.43 -11.46 25.00
N SER A 186 -6.84 -10.36 25.47
CA SER A 186 -7.09 -9.03 24.88
C SER A 186 -6.63 -8.96 23.41
N ALA A 187 -5.52 -9.60 23.07
CA ALA A 187 -5.06 -9.71 21.67
C ALA A 187 -6.06 -10.53 20.84
N MET A 188 -6.50 -11.69 21.34
CA MET A 188 -7.54 -12.49 20.69
C MET A 188 -8.86 -11.71 20.54
N MET A 189 -9.29 -10.99 21.58
CA MET A 189 -10.54 -10.21 21.54
C MET A 189 -10.44 -9.02 20.59
N LYS A 190 -9.29 -8.35 20.50
CA LYS A 190 -9.04 -7.29 19.51
C LYS A 190 -9.11 -7.87 18.10
N TRP A 191 -8.49 -9.02 17.87
CA TRP A 191 -8.52 -9.70 16.59
C TRP A 191 -9.95 -10.14 16.24
N LEU A 192 -10.70 -10.76 17.16
CA LEU A 192 -12.10 -11.13 16.99
C LEU A 192 -12.99 -9.91 16.76
N SER A 193 -12.70 -8.77 17.42
CA SER A 193 -13.43 -7.53 17.21
C SER A 193 -13.10 -6.89 15.86
N ALA A 194 -11.84 -6.97 15.42
CA ALA A 194 -11.45 -6.57 14.07
C ALA A 194 -12.06 -7.50 13.01
N LEU A 195 -12.11 -8.81 13.28
CA LEU A 195 -12.82 -9.77 12.44
C LEU A 195 -14.34 -9.54 12.44
N CYS A 196 -14.94 -9.13 13.58
CA CYS A 196 -16.34 -8.70 13.63
C CYS A 196 -16.56 -7.35 12.94
N LEU A 197 -15.61 -6.42 13.01
CA LEU A 197 -15.60 -5.19 12.20
C LEU A 197 -15.41 -5.53 10.71
N LEU A 198 -14.56 -6.46 10.37
CA LEU A 198 -14.39 -7.02 9.03
C LEU A 198 -15.64 -7.80 8.58
N LEU A 199 -16.33 -8.52 9.47
CA LEU A 199 -17.58 -9.25 9.20
C LEU A 199 -18.83 -8.35 9.28
N CYS A 200 -18.80 -7.26 10.05
CA CYS A 200 -19.82 -6.20 10.04
C CYS A 200 -19.61 -5.21 8.89
N CYS A 201 -18.35 -5.08 8.39
CA CYS A 201 -17.97 -4.39 7.16
C CYS A 201 -17.81 -5.36 5.97
N ALA A 202 -18.10 -6.65 6.13
CA ALA A 202 -18.30 -7.54 5.01
C ALA A 202 -19.64 -7.19 4.33
N PHE A 203 -19.67 -6.01 3.73
CA PHE A 203 -20.23 -5.99 2.39
C PHE A 203 -19.51 -7.09 1.65
N PRO A 204 -20.21 -8.02 0.96
CA PRO A 204 -19.52 -8.81 -0.03
C PRO A 204 -18.81 -7.76 -0.90
N ALA A 205 -17.52 -7.65 -0.75
CA ALA A 205 -16.73 -7.00 -1.75
C ALA A 205 -17.20 -7.68 -3.02
N SER A 206 -17.89 -6.96 -3.90
CA SER A 206 -17.88 -7.32 -5.29
C SER A 206 -16.40 -7.30 -5.57
N ALA A 207 -15.79 -8.48 -5.55
CA ALA A 207 -14.40 -8.58 -5.90
C ALA A 207 -14.35 -7.98 -7.28
N TYR A 208 -13.82 -6.75 -7.40
CA TYR A 208 -13.41 -6.26 -8.69
C TYR A 208 -12.46 -7.33 -9.17
N GLY A 209 -12.87 -8.04 -10.20
CA GLY A 209 -11.97 -8.95 -10.87
C GLY A 209 -10.73 -8.16 -11.23
N ASN A 210 -9.58 -8.79 -11.35
CA ASN A 210 -8.35 -8.14 -11.81
C ASN A 210 -8.55 -7.29 -13.10
N SER A 211 -9.68 -7.45 -13.79
CA SER A 211 -10.08 -6.72 -15.00
C SER A 211 -10.64 -5.30 -14.78
N ASP A 212 -11.00 -4.92 -13.56
CA ASP A 212 -11.67 -3.62 -13.31
C ASP A 212 -10.69 -2.52 -12.87
N ILE A 213 -9.44 -2.88 -12.56
CA ILE A 213 -8.36 -1.95 -12.21
C ILE A 213 -7.21 -2.14 -13.19
N VAL A 214 -6.85 -1.07 -13.89
CA VAL A 214 -5.67 -1.02 -14.76
C VAL A 214 -4.54 -0.31 -14.04
N LEU A 215 -3.38 -0.94 -13.93
CA LEU A 215 -2.21 -0.43 -13.22
C LEU A 215 -1.24 0.23 -14.21
N TYR A 216 -0.85 1.47 -13.94
CA TYR A 216 0.13 2.23 -14.72
C TYR A 216 1.48 2.26 -14.01
N ASN A 217 2.31 1.24 -14.25
CA ASN A 217 3.67 1.20 -13.73
C ASN A 217 4.56 2.16 -14.51
N THR A 218 5.14 3.09 -13.82
CA THR A 218 6.03 4.10 -14.41
C THR A 218 7.47 3.63 -14.40
N PHE A 219 8.23 3.97 -15.44
CA PHE A 219 9.65 3.68 -15.52
C PHE A 219 10.46 4.78 -14.83
N HIS A 220 11.28 4.41 -13.86
CA HIS A 220 12.22 5.30 -13.18
C HIS A 220 13.67 5.08 -13.63
N ASP A 221 14.59 5.97 -13.28
CA ASP A 221 15.94 6.04 -13.79
C ASP A 221 16.92 4.98 -13.27
N LYS A 222 16.51 4.10 -12.38
CA LYS A 222 17.33 2.99 -11.91
C LYS A 222 16.76 1.66 -12.33
N THR A 223 17.43 0.95 -13.20
CA THR A 223 17.16 -0.44 -13.48
C THR A 223 17.99 -1.30 -12.54
N ALA A 224 17.31 -2.08 -11.69
CA ALA A 224 18.00 -2.97 -10.76
C ALA A 224 18.64 -4.15 -11.50
N SER A 225 17.90 -4.72 -12.47
CA SER A 225 18.35 -5.89 -13.21
C SER A 225 17.71 -5.95 -14.59
N VAL A 226 18.43 -6.56 -15.55
CA VAL A 226 17.89 -6.91 -16.86
C VAL A 226 18.13 -8.40 -17.09
N PHE A 227 17.07 -9.12 -17.42
CA PHE A 227 17.12 -10.55 -17.71
C PHE A 227 16.80 -10.75 -19.19
N ASP A 228 17.74 -11.31 -19.91
CA ASP A 228 17.65 -11.43 -21.37
C ASP A 228 17.43 -12.87 -21.81
N THR A 229 16.47 -13.09 -22.70
CA THR A 229 16.16 -14.36 -23.36
C THR A 229 16.25 -14.19 -24.88
N PRO A 230 16.20 -15.27 -25.67
CA PRO A 230 16.20 -15.12 -27.12
C PRO A 230 15.06 -14.27 -27.68
N GLU A 231 13.88 -14.30 -27.06
CA GLU A 231 12.66 -13.68 -27.57
C GLU A 231 12.21 -12.47 -26.76
N LYS A 232 12.57 -12.40 -25.48
CA LYS A 232 12.14 -11.37 -24.54
C LYS A 232 13.30 -10.77 -23.77
N ALA A 233 13.15 -9.54 -23.30
CA ALA A 233 14.01 -8.95 -22.29
C ALA A 233 13.13 -8.43 -21.13
N TYR A 234 13.46 -8.84 -19.91
CA TYR A 234 12.78 -8.40 -18.70
C TYR A 234 13.61 -7.35 -17.99
N PHE A 235 12.97 -6.27 -17.57
CA PHE A 235 13.62 -5.16 -16.87
C PHE A 235 12.99 -5.00 -15.50
N LEU A 236 13.74 -5.26 -14.44
CA LEU A 236 13.36 -4.93 -13.08
C LEU A 236 13.81 -3.50 -12.80
N SER A 237 12.86 -2.58 -12.79
CA SER A 237 13.11 -1.16 -12.57
C SER A 237 12.85 -0.83 -11.09
N LEU A 238 13.75 -0.05 -10.50
CA LEU A 238 13.58 0.53 -9.17
C LEU A 238 12.93 1.90 -9.32
N ALA A 239 11.76 2.06 -8.74
CA ALA A 239 11.14 3.37 -8.56
C ALA A 239 11.42 3.84 -7.12
N GLN A 240 12.19 4.91 -7.01
CA GLN A 240 12.35 5.60 -5.74
C GLN A 240 11.10 6.45 -5.51
N LEU A 241 10.18 5.95 -4.69
CA LEU A 241 9.03 6.73 -4.27
C LEU A 241 9.45 7.60 -3.09
N TYR A 242 9.66 8.86 -3.38
CA TYR A 242 9.86 9.85 -2.32
C TYR A 242 8.54 10.02 -1.56
N ASP A 243 8.50 9.59 -0.29
CA ASP A 243 7.38 9.88 0.62
C ASP A 243 7.68 11.16 1.39
N PRO A 244 6.99 12.25 1.09
CA PRO A 244 7.22 13.51 1.75
C PRO A 244 6.76 13.55 3.22
N ILE A 245 5.94 12.58 3.65
CA ILE A 245 5.47 12.49 5.05
C ILE A 245 6.51 11.80 5.93
N TYR A 246 7.27 10.84 5.35
CA TYR A 246 8.28 10.05 6.05
C TYR A 246 9.63 10.24 5.36
N ALA A 247 10.18 11.46 5.44
CA ALA A 247 11.41 11.89 4.74
C ALA A 247 12.65 11.02 5.02
N ASP A 248 12.59 10.14 6.00
CA ASP A 248 13.68 9.25 6.41
C ASP A 248 13.56 7.82 5.85
N ASN A 249 12.45 7.46 5.19
CA ASN A 249 12.24 6.13 4.61
C ASN A 249 12.03 6.24 3.09
N GLU A 250 13.12 6.14 2.33
CA GLU A 250 13.08 5.94 0.89
C GLU A 250 12.61 4.49 0.61
N GLU A 251 11.31 4.28 0.43
CA GLU A 251 10.80 3.00 -0.06
C GLU A 251 11.13 2.86 -1.54
N MET A 252 11.87 1.82 -1.86
CA MET A 252 12.21 1.45 -3.23
C MET A 252 11.21 0.41 -3.71
N LEU A 253 10.37 0.75 -4.68
CA LEU A 253 9.47 -0.20 -5.33
C LEU A 253 10.10 -0.79 -6.58
N HIS A 254 9.85 -2.07 -6.79
CA HIS A 254 10.28 -2.77 -7.99
C HIS A 254 9.11 -2.93 -8.96
N PHE A 255 9.30 -2.48 -10.19
CA PHE A 255 8.39 -2.72 -11.31
C PHE A 255 9.05 -3.59 -12.36
N LEU A 256 8.29 -4.52 -12.92
CA LEU A 256 8.76 -5.45 -13.93
C LEU A 256 8.19 -5.09 -15.30
N PHE A 257 9.07 -4.97 -16.28
CA PHE A 257 8.71 -4.73 -17.67
C PHE A 257 9.23 -5.87 -18.55
N CYS A 258 8.49 -6.17 -19.61
CA CYS A 258 8.85 -7.17 -20.61
C CYS A 258 8.85 -6.55 -22.00
N LEU A 259 10.00 -6.59 -22.68
CA LEU A 259 10.14 -6.26 -24.09
C LEU A 259 10.05 -7.55 -24.91
N ASP A 260 9.08 -7.64 -25.79
CA ASP A 260 9.05 -8.66 -26.84
C ASP A 260 9.98 -8.23 -27.97
N LYS A 261 11.02 -9.03 -28.24
CA LYS A 261 12.05 -8.70 -29.22
C LYS A 261 11.59 -8.85 -30.67
N ASN A 262 10.50 -9.56 -30.91
CA ASN A 262 9.94 -9.79 -32.24
C ASN A 262 9.03 -8.65 -32.68
N THR A 263 8.26 -8.09 -31.72
CA THR A 263 7.29 -7.01 -31.98
C THR A 263 7.81 -5.63 -31.61
N ASP A 264 8.90 -5.54 -30.83
CA ASP A 264 9.40 -4.32 -30.19
C ASP A 264 8.41 -3.69 -29.18
N GLU A 265 7.44 -4.47 -28.72
CA GLU A 265 6.46 -4.04 -27.75
C GLU A 265 7.02 -4.15 -26.33
N LEU A 266 7.01 -3.03 -25.61
CA LEU A 266 7.36 -2.97 -24.18
C LEU A 266 6.09 -2.85 -23.34
N ARG A 267 5.86 -3.84 -22.47
CA ARG A 267 4.69 -3.84 -21.57
C ARG A 267 5.11 -4.02 -20.13
N SER A 268 4.33 -3.46 -19.22
CA SER A 268 4.43 -3.73 -17.78
C SER A 268 3.87 -5.10 -17.45
N LEU A 269 4.53 -5.83 -16.54
CA LEU A 269 4.01 -7.05 -15.94
C LEU A 269 3.59 -6.74 -14.50
N ASN A 270 2.32 -6.96 -14.19
CA ASN A 270 1.73 -6.64 -12.89
C ASN A 270 0.55 -7.58 -12.57
N ALA A 271 -0.11 -7.37 -11.45
CA ALA A 271 -1.25 -8.18 -11.00
C ALA A 271 -2.47 -8.13 -11.94
N ASP A 272 -2.51 -7.17 -12.85
CA ASP A 272 -3.58 -6.96 -13.80
C ASP A 272 -3.46 -7.88 -15.03
N ASN A 273 -2.24 -8.27 -15.41
CA ASN A 273 -2.03 -8.95 -16.67
C ASN A 273 -1.21 -10.24 -16.65
N ALA A 274 -0.32 -10.44 -15.69
CA ALA A 274 0.63 -11.56 -15.75
C ALA A 274 1.12 -12.08 -14.39
N LEU A 275 0.92 -11.36 -13.30
CA LEU A 275 1.49 -11.65 -12.00
C LEU A 275 0.41 -11.81 -10.93
N SER A 276 0.73 -12.48 -9.82
CA SER A 276 -0.21 -12.66 -8.71
C SER A 276 -0.32 -11.42 -7.81
N ARG A 277 0.68 -10.53 -7.84
CA ARG A 277 0.75 -9.30 -7.02
C ARG A 277 1.45 -8.18 -7.78
N SER A 278 1.33 -6.96 -7.26
CA SER A 278 1.98 -5.77 -7.83
C SER A 278 3.25 -5.36 -7.11
N LEU A 279 3.37 -5.64 -5.79
CA LEU A 279 4.51 -5.23 -4.97
C LEU A 279 5.59 -6.30 -4.97
N ILE A 280 6.57 -6.14 -5.84
CA ILE A 280 7.70 -7.05 -6.00
C ILE A 280 8.79 -6.67 -5.00
N SER A 281 9.20 -7.61 -4.15
CA SER A 281 10.36 -7.46 -3.29
C SER A 281 11.65 -7.71 -4.08
N MET A 282 11.69 -8.82 -4.81
CA MET A 282 12.84 -9.20 -5.63
C MET A 282 12.44 -10.11 -6.78
N ALA A 283 13.24 -10.09 -7.86
CA ALA A 283 13.12 -11.06 -8.94
C ALA A 283 14.49 -11.46 -9.46
N ASN A 284 14.62 -12.70 -9.92
CA ASN A 284 15.78 -13.17 -10.64
C ASN A 284 15.38 -14.22 -11.69
N TYR A 285 16.15 -14.28 -12.79
CA TYR A 285 15.86 -15.15 -13.92
C TYR A 285 16.76 -16.39 -13.96
N ASN A 286 16.14 -17.56 -13.99
CA ASN A 286 16.85 -18.82 -14.19
C ASN A 286 17.07 -19.06 -15.70
N ALA A 287 18.23 -18.71 -16.19
CA ALA A 287 18.56 -18.83 -17.62
C ALA A 287 18.72 -20.28 -18.10
N LEU A 288 18.99 -21.24 -17.19
CA LEU A 288 19.10 -22.68 -17.51
C LEU A 288 17.73 -23.31 -17.70
N ARG A 289 16.74 -22.93 -16.89
CA ARG A 289 15.41 -23.52 -16.85
C ARG A 289 14.33 -22.61 -17.42
N LYS A 290 14.69 -21.40 -17.84
CA LYS A 290 13.87 -20.43 -18.57
C LYS A 290 12.61 -19.99 -17.83
N TYR A 291 12.79 -19.52 -16.60
CA TYR A 291 11.74 -18.91 -15.82
C TYR A 291 12.25 -17.73 -15.01
N LEU A 292 11.36 -16.79 -14.72
CA LEU A 292 11.56 -15.70 -13.78
C LEU A 292 10.95 -16.11 -12.44
N LEU A 293 11.74 -16.07 -11.37
CA LEU A 293 11.27 -16.24 -10.00
C LEU A 293 11.07 -14.86 -9.40
N ILE A 294 9.85 -14.58 -8.96
CA ILE A 294 9.43 -13.27 -8.45
C ILE A 294 8.95 -13.48 -7.02
N VAL A 295 9.51 -12.74 -6.08
CA VAL A 295 9.11 -12.74 -4.67
C VAL A 295 8.46 -11.41 -4.35
N TYR A 296 7.30 -11.46 -3.72
CA TYR A 296 6.52 -10.30 -3.30
C TYR A 296 6.79 -9.95 -1.84
N GLU A 297 6.41 -8.72 -1.44
CA GLU A 297 6.61 -8.23 -0.06
C GLU A 297 5.89 -9.08 1.00
N ASP A 298 4.78 -9.73 0.64
CA ASP A 298 4.06 -10.66 1.50
C ASP A 298 4.64 -12.10 1.50
N LEU A 299 5.81 -12.29 0.88
CA LEU A 299 6.48 -13.58 0.66
C LEU A 299 5.70 -14.58 -0.21
N MET A 300 4.69 -14.15 -0.95
CA MET A 300 4.22 -14.95 -2.08
C MET A 300 5.28 -15.02 -3.17
N ILE A 301 5.28 -16.11 -3.92
CA ILE A 301 6.30 -16.35 -4.95
C ILE A 301 5.61 -16.77 -6.23
N ASP A 302 5.94 -16.11 -7.34
CA ASP A 302 5.57 -16.51 -8.68
C ASP A 302 6.76 -17.10 -9.41
N ILE A 303 6.51 -18.16 -10.17
CA ILE A 303 7.43 -18.75 -11.14
C ILE A 303 6.79 -18.55 -12.51
N LEU A 304 7.30 -17.57 -13.25
CA LEU A 304 6.80 -17.22 -14.59
C LEU A 304 7.73 -17.81 -15.65
N TYR A 305 7.26 -18.78 -16.41
CA TYR A 305 8.00 -19.40 -17.50
C TYR A 305 8.00 -18.53 -18.78
N ASP A 306 8.98 -18.73 -19.66
CA ASP A 306 9.11 -17.96 -20.92
C ASP A 306 7.89 -18.13 -21.86
N ASP A 307 7.20 -19.25 -21.80
CA ASP A 307 5.97 -19.54 -22.56
C ASP A 307 4.73 -18.86 -21.98
N GLY A 308 4.84 -18.22 -20.81
CA GLY A 308 3.78 -17.50 -20.14
C GLY A 308 3.05 -18.32 -19.07
N GLU A 309 3.45 -19.58 -18.83
CA GLU A 309 2.89 -20.37 -17.72
C GLU A 309 3.30 -19.76 -16.38
N LEU A 310 2.34 -19.58 -15.46
CA LEU A 310 2.53 -19.01 -14.14
C LEU A 310 2.17 -20.02 -13.05
N HIS A 311 3.09 -20.22 -12.09
CA HIS A 311 2.82 -20.98 -10.88
C HIS A 311 3.06 -20.14 -9.66
N THR A 312 2.09 -20.12 -8.72
CA THR A 312 2.13 -19.31 -7.51
C THR A 312 2.26 -20.17 -6.27
N ILE A 313 3.22 -19.81 -5.41
CA ILE A 313 3.48 -20.49 -4.12
C ILE A 313 3.00 -19.58 -2.99
N HIS A 314 1.99 -20.05 -2.25
CA HIS A 314 1.37 -19.31 -1.15
C HIS A 314 1.91 -19.69 0.25
N ALA A 315 2.76 -20.70 0.34
CA ALA A 315 3.14 -21.35 1.60
C ALA A 315 3.76 -20.40 2.65
N LEU A 316 4.35 -19.30 2.22
CA LEU A 316 5.04 -18.34 3.09
C LEU A 316 4.24 -17.05 3.36
N LYS A 317 3.09 -16.88 2.75
CA LYS A 317 2.28 -15.66 2.87
C LYS A 317 1.98 -15.28 4.33
N ASN A 318 1.65 -16.25 5.15
CA ASN A 318 1.30 -16.06 6.55
C ASN A 318 2.47 -16.34 7.52
N PHE A 319 3.70 -16.44 6.97
CA PHE A 319 4.88 -16.65 7.79
C PHE A 319 5.10 -15.45 8.73
N SER A 320 5.23 -15.74 10.03
CA SER A 320 5.46 -14.73 11.08
C SER A 320 6.91 -14.78 11.54
N THR A 321 7.58 -13.65 11.49
CA THR A 321 8.94 -13.47 12.03
C THR A 321 9.01 -12.16 12.78
N SER A 322 9.93 -12.08 13.77
CA SER A 322 10.25 -10.83 14.48
C SER A 322 11.13 -9.90 13.65
N SER A 323 11.79 -10.43 12.61
CA SER A 323 12.65 -9.69 11.70
C SER A 323 11.86 -9.16 10.49
N SER A 324 12.45 -8.24 9.74
CA SER A 324 11.95 -7.82 8.43
C SER A 324 11.76 -9.05 7.51
N LYS A 325 10.80 -8.96 6.58
CA LYS A 325 10.55 -10.00 5.57
C LYS A 325 11.31 -9.74 4.25
N GLU A 326 12.32 -8.91 4.27
CA GLU A 326 13.07 -8.55 3.07
C GLU A 326 13.84 -9.75 2.51
N VAL A 327 13.75 -9.94 1.19
CA VAL A 327 14.56 -10.91 0.43
C VAL A 327 15.76 -10.18 -0.13
N ARG A 328 16.97 -10.60 0.29
CA ARG A 328 18.24 -9.94 -0.06
C ARG A 328 18.83 -10.42 -1.36
N SER A 329 18.67 -11.71 -1.67
CA SER A 329 19.11 -12.28 -2.94
C SER A 329 18.37 -13.55 -3.31
N ILE A 330 18.36 -13.84 -4.61
CA ILE A 330 17.87 -15.10 -5.19
C ILE A 330 18.99 -15.70 -6.01
N THR A 331 19.36 -16.95 -5.72
CA THR A 331 20.33 -17.72 -6.49
C THR A 331 19.74 -19.06 -6.90
N PHE A 332 20.25 -19.63 -7.98
CA PHE A 332 19.77 -20.90 -8.51
C PHE A 332 20.83 -21.98 -8.41
N ASP A 333 20.43 -23.19 -8.00
CA ASP A 333 21.32 -24.36 -8.03
C ASP A 333 21.50 -24.81 -9.50
N PRO A 334 22.74 -24.89 -9.97
CA PRO A 334 22.99 -25.32 -11.35
C PRO A 334 22.64 -26.80 -11.63
N GLN A 335 22.61 -27.65 -10.61
CA GLN A 335 22.38 -29.09 -10.73
C GLN A 335 20.98 -29.51 -10.29
N ASP A 336 20.59 -29.11 -9.10
CA ASP A 336 19.33 -29.48 -8.49
C ASP A 336 18.21 -28.46 -8.84
N HIS A 337 16.96 -28.89 -8.73
CA HIS A 337 15.79 -28.06 -8.97
C HIS A 337 15.50 -27.16 -7.75
N LEU A 338 16.51 -26.42 -7.28
CA LEU A 338 16.40 -25.53 -6.14
C LEU A 338 16.76 -24.10 -6.48
N ALA A 339 15.97 -23.16 -5.96
CA ALA A 339 16.29 -21.75 -5.89
C ALA A 339 16.43 -21.36 -4.41
N TYR A 340 17.47 -20.63 -4.05
CA TYR A 340 17.73 -20.19 -2.68
C TYR A 340 17.39 -18.72 -2.54
N LEU A 341 16.54 -18.40 -1.58
CA LEU A 341 16.20 -17.04 -1.17
C LEU A 341 16.92 -16.74 0.13
N ALA A 342 17.86 -15.83 0.09
CA ALA A 342 18.52 -15.28 1.27
C ALA A 342 17.67 -14.11 1.81
N THR A 343 17.38 -14.14 3.11
CA THR A 343 16.41 -13.20 3.72
C THR A 343 16.97 -12.57 5.00
N ASP A 344 16.29 -11.57 5.53
CA ASP A 344 16.60 -10.94 6.81
C ASP A 344 16.48 -11.89 8.02
N PHE A 345 15.80 -13.00 7.86
CA PHE A 345 15.54 -13.94 8.93
C PHE A 345 16.17 -15.34 8.71
N GLY A 346 16.80 -15.56 7.56
CA GLY A 346 17.44 -16.85 7.26
C GLY A 346 17.41 -17.22 5.78
N LEU A 347 17.18 -18.51 5.52
CA LEU A 347 17.25 -19.12 4.21
C LEU A 347 15.98 -19.88 3.87
N ILE A 348 15.49 -19.68 2.63
CA ILE A 348 14.37 -20.46 2.07
C ILE A 348 14.85 -21.11 0.77
N ALA A 349 14.51 -22.37 0.57
CA ALA A 349 14.75 -23.06 -0.68
C ALA A 349 13.41 -23.42 -1.35
N ILE A 350 13.31 -23.09 -2.63
CA ILE A 350 12.15 -23.35 -3.48
C ILE A 350 12.51 -24.47 -4.45
N ASN A 351 11.66 -25.49 -4.52
CA ASN A 351 11.75 -26.50 -5.56
C ASN A 351 10.96 -26.01 -6.80
N ASP A 352 11.68 -25.68 -7.87
CA ASP A 352 11.09 -25.11 -9.07
C ASP A 352 10.37 -26.13 -9.97
N GLN A 353 10.61 -27.41 -9.78
CA GLN A 353 9.92 -28.48 -10.51
C GLN A 353 8.61 -28.88 -9.83
N LYS A 354 8.56 -28.82 -8.50
CA LYS A 354 7.35 -29.17 -7.74
C LYS A 354 6.49 -27.95 -7.38
N HIS A 355 7.02 -26.74 -7.61
CA HIS A 355 6.40 -25.47 -7.28
C HIS A 355 6.03 -25.37 -5.78
N GLU A 356 6.97 -25.74 -4.91
CA GLU A 356 6.78 -25.78 -3.45
C GLU A 356 8.02 -25.27 -2.72
N VAL A 357 7.83 -24.91 -1.45
CA VAL A 357 8.94 -24.66 -0.53
C VAL A 357 9.59 -26.00 -0.18
N ALA A 358 10.84 -26.19 -0.57
CA ALA A 358 11.59 -27.42 -0.30
C ALA A 358 12.02 -27.51 1.17
N PHE A 359 12.54 -26.41 1.72
CA PHE A 359 12.84 -26.22 3.13
C PHE A 359 13.00 -24.75 3.49
N SER A 360 12.93 -24.44 4.77
CA SER A 360 13.23 -23.12 5.33
C SER A 360 14.07 -23.28 6.59
N CYS A 361 15.10 -22.46 6.72
CA CYS A 361 15.99 -22.40 7.87
C CYS A 361 15.93 -21.01 8.48
N ILE A 362 15.32 -20.91 9.65
CA ILE A 362 15.13 -19.65 10.34
C ILE A 362 16.26 -19.47 11.35
N TYR A 363 17.10 -18.48 11.14
CA TYR A 363 18.25 -18.20 12.00
C TYR A 363 18.06 -16.95 12.86
N ASP A 364 17.01 -16.15 12.58
CA ASP A 364 16.80 -14.79 13.12
C ASP A 364 18.04 -13.89 12.87
N LEU A 365 18.75 -14.16 11.78
CA LEU A 365 19.94 -13.44 11.32
C LEU A 365 19.83 -13.22 9.82
N PRO A 366 20.30 -12.05 9.31
CA PRO A 366 20.26 -11.76 7.89
C PRO A 366 21.28 -12.62 7.13
N ILE A 367 20.84 -13.18 6.02
CA ILE A 367 21.68 -13.82 5.03
C ILE A 367 21.68 -12.97 3.78
N ASP A 368 22.85 -12.51 3.34
CA ASP A 368 22.96 -11.64 2.17
C ASP A 368 22.94 -12.43 0.87
N TYR A 369 23.62 -13.58 0.83
CA TYR A 369 23.66 -14.52 -0.28
C TYR A 369 23.70 -15.97 0.23
N ALA A 370 23.15 -16.89 -0.57
CA ALA A 370 23.25 -18.32 -0.37
C ALA A 370 23.41 -19.03 -1.70
N ALA A 371 24.35 -19.98 -1.81
CA ALA A 371 24.60 -20.72 -3.04
C ALA A 371 25.24 -22.10 -2.76
N ARG A 372 24.87 -23.10 -3.55
CA ARG A 372 25.52 -24.39 -3.56
C ARG A 372 26.56 -24.43 -4.69
N VAL A 373 27.79 -24.83 -4.37
CA VAL A 373 28.90 -24.99 -5.31
C VAL A 373 29.71 -26.23 -4.92
N GLY A 374 29.66 -27.25 -5.75
CA GLY A 374 30.22 -28.55 -5.43
C GLY A 374 29.53 -29.18 -4.22
N ASP A 375 30.36 -29.70 -3.31
CA ASP A 375 29.91 -30.28 -2.03
C ASP A 375 29.75 -29.22 -0.92
N ASN A 376 29.93 -27.93 -1.24
CA ASN A 376 29.84 -26.86 -0.26
C ASN A 376 28.56 -26.08 -0.44
N PHE A 377 27.93 -25.75 0.68
CA PHE A 377 26.89 -24.75 0.73
C PHE A 377 27.47 -23.46 1.33
N LEU A 378 27.44 -22.38 0.57
CA LEU A 378 28.05 -21.10 0.90
C LEU A 378 26.99 -20.08 1.25
N ILE A 379 27.22 -19.31 2.31
CA ILE A 379 26.40 -18.14 2.65
C ILE A 379 27.27 -16.92 2.92
N ILE A 380 26.71 -15.73 2.73
CA ILE A 380 27.27 -14.48 3.23
C ILE A 380 26.34 -13.97 4.34
N ASN A 381 26.92 -13.71 5.50
CA ASN A 381 26.26 -13.06 6.62
C ASN A 381 27.10 -11.86 7.08
N GLU A 382 26.55 -10.67 7.05
CA GLU A 382 27.22 -9.42 7.42
C GLU A 382 28.63 -9.28 6.79
N GLY A 383 28.73 -9.57 5.50
CA GLY A 383 29.99 -9.49 4.74
C GLY A 383 30.99 -10.61 5.01
N LYS A 384 30.66 -11.60 5.83
CA LYS A 384 31.52 -12.77 6.08
C LYS A 384 31.07 -13.94 5.23
N LEU A 385 32.01 -14.52 4.50
CA LEU A 385 31.81 -15.77 3.78
C LEU A 385 31.89 -16.96 4.74
N LEU A 386 30.82 -17.73 4.78
CA LEU A 386 30.70 -18.93 5.60
C LEU A 386 30.36 -20.12 4.70
N ARG A 387 30.77 -21.33 5.11
CA ARG A 387 30.51 -22.58 4.41
C ARG A 387 29.95 -23.67 5.33
N ASP A 388 29.05 -24.47 4.83
CA ASP A 388 28.68 -25.76 5.41
C ASP A 388 29.19 -26.89 4.50
N PRO A 389 30.20 -27.66 4.96
CA PRO A 389 30.77 -28.73 4.15
C PRO A 389 29.91 -30.01 4.14
N ALA A 390 28.92 -30.13 5.03
CA ALA A 390 28.12 -31.34 5.16
C ALA A 390 26.92 -31.40 4.21
N ALA A 391 26.55 -30.29 3.56
CA ALA A 391 25.54 -30.11 2.49
C ALA A 391 24.17 -30.77 2.71
N SER A 392 23.90 -31.45 3.84
CA SER A 392 22.70 -32.25 4.01
C SER A 392 21.67 -31.71 4.98
N ASN A 393 22.01 -30.76 5.84
CA ASN A 393 21.07 -30.17 6.80
C ASN A 393 21.54 -28.80 7.29
N HIS A 394 21.05 -27.74 6.70
CA HIS A 394 21.40 -26.35 7.05
C HIS A 394 20.53 -25.80 8.21
N SER A 395 20.02 -26.65 9.08
CA SER A 395 19.03 -26.27 10.09
C SER A 395 19.56 -25.40 11.22
N SER A 396 20.89 -25.37 11.43
CA SER A 396 21.52 -24.55 12.45
C SER A 396 22.60 -23.64 11.87
N PHE A 397 22.53 -22.33 12.23
CA PHE A 397 23.56 -21.37 11.82
C PHE A 397 24.96 -21.73 12.36
N SER A 398 25.03 -22.45 13.48
CA SER A 398 26.30 -22.93 14.06
C SER A 398 27.04 -23.98 13.23
N ASP A 399 26.37 -24.57 12.23
CA ASP A 399 26.98 -25.57 11.33
C ASP A 399 27.88 -24.89 10.27
N PHE A 400 27.73 -23.59 10.08
CA PHE A 400 28.53 -22.82 9.14
C PHE A 400 29.87 -22.43 9.74
N LEU A 401 30.93 -22.71 8.99
CA LEU A 401 32.32 -22.40 9.34
C LEU A 401 32.86 -21.24 8.47
N PRO A 402 33.74 -20.37 9.01
CA PRO A 402 34.39 -19.33 8.19
C PRO A 402 35.13 -19.92 7.00
N ALA A 403 35.02 -19.25 5.85
CA ALA A 403 35.71 -19.61 4.61
C ALA A 403 36.71 -18.52 4.23
N ASP A 404 37.94 -18.60 4.81
CA ASP A 404 38.96 -17.56 4.70
C ASP A 404 39.79 -17.65 3.40
N TRP A 405 39.22 -18.25 2.36
CA TRP A 405 39.96 -18.51 1.10
C TRP A 405 40.46 -17.23 0.37
N THR A 406 39.89 -16.12 0.67
CA THR A 406 40.03 -14.88 -0.07
C THR A 406 40.52 -13.72 0.80
N GLY A 407 40.87 -13.95 2.10
CA GLY A 407 41.35 -12.95 3.07
C GLY A 407 40.24 -12.16 3.76
N GLU A 408 40.59 -11.26 4.67
CA GLU A 408 39.70 -10.61 5.67
C GLU A 408 38.77 -9.51 5.12
N ARG A 409 38.66 -9.29 3.81
CA ARG A 409 37.80 -8.26 3.25
C ARG A 409 36.34 -8.70 3.22
N GLU A 410 35.46 -7.73 3.39
CA GLU A 410 34.01 -7.93 3.29
C GLU A 410 33.61 -8.56 1.94
N THR A 411 32.92 -9.71 1.97
CA THR A 411 32.41 -10.39 0.78
C THR A 411 31.01 -9.87 0.49
N LEU A 412 30.76 -9.48 -0.76
CA LEU A 412 29.51 -8.84 -1.15
C LEU A 412 28.57 -9.77 -1.91
N ARG A 413 29.10 -10.66 -2.79
CA ARG A 413 28.26 -11.48 -3.69
C ARG A 413 28.84 -12.87 -3.90
N ILE A 414 27.92 -13.82 -4.14
CA ILE A 414 28.23 -15.17 -4.65
C ILE A 414 27.32 -15.43 -5.84
N ILE A 415 27.89 -15.77 -7.00
CA ILE A 415 27.15 -16.10 -8.22
C ILE A 415 27.61 -17.46 -8.70
N PRO A 416 26.78 -18.51 -8.64
CA PRO A 416 27.10 -19.82 -9.16
C PRO A 416 27.27 -19.78 -10.68
N LEU A 417 28.44 -20.18 -11.17
CA LEU A 417 28.69 -20.28 -12.60
C LEU A 417 28.35 -21.70 -13.11
N SER A 418 28.81 -22.70 -12.36
CA SER A 418 28.58 -24.11 -12.65
C SER A 418 28.51 -24.91 -11.34
N SER A 419 28.37 -26.23 -11.45
CA SER A 419 28.41 -27.12 -10.27
C SER A 419 29.71 -27.04 -9.47
N SER A 420 30.82 -26.59 -10.06
CA SER A 420 32.13 -26.54 -9.41
C SER A 420 32.75 -25.15 -9.37
N LYS A 421 32.11 -24.13 -9.94
CA LYS A 421 32.65 -22.76 -10.01
C LYS A 421 31.63 -21.72 -9.56
N CYS A 422 32.11 -20.73 -8.85
CA CYS A 422 31.34 -19.50 -8.57
C CYS A 422 32.20 -18.25 -8.72
N LEU A 423 31.55 -17.16 -9.06
CA LEU A 423 32.10 -15.82 -9.02
C LEU A 423 31.83 -15.24 -7.64
N LEU A 424 32.82 -14.64 -7.04
CA LEU A 424 32.75 -14.01 -5.73
C LEU A 424 33.26 -12.58 -5.85
N SER A 425 32.58 -11.65 -5.18
CA SER A 425 33.07 -10.27 -5.11
C SER A 425 33.37 -9.83 -3.68
N LYS A 426 34.34 -8.93 -3.55
CA LYS A 426 34.80 -8.35 -2.30
C LYS A 426 34.87 -6.85 -2.38
N LYS A 427 34.58 -6.21 -1.27
CA LYS A 427 34.65 -4.77 -1.12
C LYS A 427 36.12 -4.27 -1.18
N THR A 428 36.36 -3.29 -2.02
CA THR A 428 37.67 -2.64 -2.17
C THR A 428 37.44 -1.12 -2.26
N GLY A 429 37.39 -0.43 -1.11
CA GLY A 429 36.98 0.97 -1.05
C GLY A 429 35.51 1.15 -1.47
N GLY A 430 35.27 1.96 -2.51
CA GLY A 430 33.94 2.11 -3.15
C GLY A 430 33.67 1.13 -4.29
N ASN A 431 34.63 0.24 -4.61
CA ASN A 431 34.61 -0.67 -5.76
C ASN A 431 34.51 -2.13 -5.33
N GLU A 432 34.35 -3.05 -6.28
CA GLU A 432 34.33 -4.50 -6.01
C GLU A 432 35.49 -5.18 -6.74
N GLU A 433 36.21 -6.04 -6.03
CA GLU A 433 37.21 -6.96 -6.61
C GLU A 433 36.54 -8.32 -6.83
N PHE A 434 36.58 -8.82 -8.05
CA PHE A 434 36.02 -10.09 -8.44
C PHE A 434 37.04 -11.19 -8.56
N CYS A 435 36.68 -12.40 -8.11
CA CYS A 435 37.46 -13.61 -8.28
C CYS A 435 36.58 -14.82 -8.59
N ILE A 436 37.14 -15.79 -9.30
CA ILE A 436 36.53 -17.08 -9.57
C ILE A 436 37.05 -18.08 -8.55
N LEU A 437 36.15 -18.77 -7.88
CA LEU A 437 36.45 -19.93 -7.03
C LEU A 437 36.20 -21.21 -7.82
N THR A 438 37.19 -22.11 -7.91
CA THR A 438 37.04 -23.42 -8.56
C THR A 438 37.20 -24.54 -7.53
N PHE A 439 36.17 -25.32 -7.30
CA PHE A 439 36.16 -26.47 -6.41
C PHE A 439 36.47 -27.76 -7.16
N THR A 440 37.38 -28.58 -6.68
CA THR A 440 37.69 -29.89 -7.20
C THR A 440 37.21 -30.96 -6.23
N GLU A 441 36.69 -32.07 -6.75
CA GLU A 441 36.16 -33.17 -5.96
C GLU A 441 37.17 -33.64 -4.91
N GLY A 442 36.76 -33.76 -3.66
CA GLY A 442 37.59 -34.18 -2.54
C GLY A 442 38.54 -33.08 -1.98
N ASN A 443 38.55 -31.87 -2.53
CA ASN A 443 39.36 -30.75 -2.01
C ASN A 443 38.45 -29.71 -1.34
N SER A 444 38.62 -29.46 -0.05
CA SER A 444 37.85 -28.49 0.71
C SER A 444 38.25 -27.01 0.44
N ASN A 445 39.36 -26.77 -0.21
CA ASN A 445 39.86 -25.42 -0.55
C ASN A 445 39.76 -25.23 -2.05
N PRO A 446 39.10 -24.19 -2.53
CA PRO A 446 39.04 -23.88 -3.97
C PRO A 446 40.31 -23.26 -4.49
N GLU A 447 40.57 -23.40 -5.80
CA GLU A 447 41.49 -22.54 -6.50
C GLU A 447 40.86 -21.14 -6.68
N VAL A 448 41.64 -20.09 -6.46
CA VAL A 448 41.18 -18.70 -6.52
C VAL A 448 41.88 -17.98 -7.67
N GLU A 449 41.10 -17.52 -8.65
CA GLU A 449 41.58 -16.74 -9.79
C GLU A 449 41.00 -15.31 -9.73
N SER A 450 41.86 -14.28 -9.70
CA SER A 450 41.43 -12.88 -9.66
C SER A 450 41.12 -12.38 -11.06
N ILE A 451 39.94 -11.75 -11.20
CA ILE A 451 39.50 -11.01 -12.40
C ILE A 451 39.96 -9.56 -12.34
N GLY A 452 40.01 -8.99 -11.14
CA GLY A 452 40.40 -7.62 -10.88
C GLY A 452 39.26 -6.75 -10.33
N VAL A 453 39.55 -5.45 -10.21
CA VAL A 453 38.61 -4.46 -9.61
C VAL A 453 37.72 -3.87 -10.69
N VAL A 454 36.43 -3.77 -10.37
CA VAL A 454 35.34 -3.16 -11.19
C VAL A 454 34.75 -2.00 -10.41
N GLU A 455 34.59 -0.84 -11.04
CA GLU A 455 34.12 0.38 -10.39
C GLU A 455 32.57 0.41 -10.39
N ASN A 456 31.95 0.45 -9.20
CA ASN A 456 30.50 0.49 -9.05
C ASN A 456 29.77 -0.50 -10.00
N PRO A 457 30.04 -1.81 -9.93
CA PRO A 457 29.59 -2.76 -10.94
C PRO A 457 28.07 -2.95 -10.91
N THR A 458 27.46 -3.02 -12.09
CA THR A 458 26.22 -3.73 -12.28
C THR A 458 26.55 -5.19 -12.62
N VAL A 459 25.89 -6.12 -11.93
CA VAL A 459 26.14 -7.55 -12.08
C VAL A 459 24.85 -8.24 -12.49
N VAL A 460 24.87 -8.95 -13.62
CA VAL A 460 23.73 -9.69 -14.14
C VAL A 460 24.16 -11.12 -14.48
N GLU A 461 23.36 -12.09 -14.04
CA GLU A 461 23.51 -13.47 -14.44
C GLU A 461 22.76 -13.71 -15.76
N ASN A 462 23.39 -14.43 -16.71
CA ASN A 462 22.79 -14.85 -17.96
C ASN A 462 23.10 -16.31 -18.28
N LYS A 463 22.62 -16.83 -19.42
CA LYS A 463 22.89 -18.22 -19.80
C LYS A 463 24.37 -18.51 -20.02
N ALA A 464 25.12 -17.55 -20.55
CA ALA A 464 26.53 -17.69 -20.80
C ALA A 464 27.38 -17.62 -19.50
N GLY A 465 26.85 -17.13 -18.39
CA GLY A 465 27.54 -16.96 -17.12
C GLY A 465 27.12 -15.68 -16.40
N ALA A 466 28.08 -14.86 -15.97
CA ALA A 466 27.83 -13.57 -15.34
C ALA A 466 28.40 -12.42 -16.20
N LEU A 467 27.65 -11.32 -16.26
CA LEU A 467 28.09 -10.08 -16.87
C LEU A 467 28.32 -9.02 -15.78
N LEU A 468 29.50 -8.45 -15.76
CA LEU A 468 29.88 -7.32 -14.93
C LEU A 468 30.01 -6.10 -15.84
N SER A 469 29.38 -4.99 -15.46
CA SER A 469 29.52 -3.74 -16.20
C SER A 469 29.92 -2.59 -15.30
N ASP A 470 30.84 -1.77 -15.75
CA ASP A 470 31.13 -0.45 -15.18
C ASP A 470 30.97 0.64 -16.26
N SER A 471 31.28 1.87 -15.92
CA SER A 471 31.16 3.02 -16.84
C SER A 471 32.02 2.92 -18.12
N SER A 472 32.94 1.97 -18.19
CA SER A 472 33.99 1.93 -19.22
C SER A 472 34.14 0.59 -19.94
N ARG A 473 33.64 -0.50 -19.37
CA ARG A 473 33.81 -1.86 -19.90
C ARG A 473 32.72 -2.83 -19.49
N LEU A 474 32.57 -3.86 -20.30
CA LEU A 474 31.75 -5.03 -20.02
C LEU A 474 32.69 -6.24 -19.84
N ILE A 475 32.52 -6.98 -18.75
CA ILE A 475 33.27 -8.17 -18.42
C ILE A 475 32.34 -9.37 -18.38
N GLN A 476 32.42 -10.24 -19.36
CA GLN A 476 31.71 -11.51 -19.37
C GLN A 476 32.56 -12.56 -18.68
N VAL A 477 31.99 -13.27 -17.73
CA VAL A 477 32.55 -14.44 -17.07
C VAL A 477 31.74 -15.65 -17.49
N SER A 478 32.32 -16.55 -18.30
CA SER A 478 31.54 -17.73 -18.75
C SER A 478 31.27 -18.71 -17.62
N ARG A 479 30.36 -19.68 -17.85
CA ARG A 479 30.12 -20.74 -16.85
C ARG A 479 31.34 -21.65 -16.63
N GLU A 480 32.26 -21.70 -17.60
CA GLU A 480 33.53 -22.39 -17.50
C GLU A 480 34.62 -21.55 -16.83
N GLY A 481 34.32 -20.26 -16.50
CA GLY A 481 35.25 -19.33 -15.86
C GLY A 481 36.12 -18.56 -16.84
N GLU A 482 35.86 -18.59 -18.15
CA GLU A 482 36.61 -17.78 -19.12
C GLU A 482 36.16 -16.32 -19.04
N VAL A 483 37.11 -15.39 -19.02
CA VAL A 483 36.85 -13.95 -18.89
C VAL A 483 37.07 -13.26 -20.24
N THR A 484 36.04 -12.58 -20.70
CA THR A 484 36.10 -11.75 -21.92
C THR A 484 35.77 -10.30 -21.58
N ILE A 485 36.66 -9.36 -21.97
CA ILE A 485 36.47 -7.93 -21.73
C ILE A 485 36.11 -7.22 -23.03
N LEU A 486 35.01 -6.48 -23.02
CA LEU A 486 34.54 -5.68 -24.15
C LEU A 486 34.49 -4.20 -23.78
N PRO A 487 34.96 -3.30 -24.65
CA PRO A 487 34.87 -1.87 -24.42
C PRO A 487 33.39 -1.42 -24.56
N VAL A 488 32.94 -0.51 -23.73
CA VAL A 488 31.63 0.16 -23.89
C VAL A 488 31.79 1.40 -24.76
N SER A 489 30.78 1.72 -25.59
CA SER A 489 30.80 2.93 -26.39
C SER A 489 30.84 4.19 -25.49
N SER A 490 31.67 5.18 -25.85
CA SER A 490 31.82 6.43 -25.13
C SER A 490 30.54 7.28 -25.18
N GLY A 491 29.66 7.12 -24.21
CA GLY A 491 28.41 7.85 -24.14
C GLY A 491 27.31 7.13 -23.38
N SER A 492 27.48 5.84 -23.14
CA SER A 492 26.53 5.02 -22.39
C SER A 492 26.72 5.22 -20.89
N ARG A 493 26.03 6.18 -20.31
CA ARG A 493 25.97 6.39 -18.87
C ARG A 493 24.66 5.81 -18.33
N GLY A 494 24.56 4.51 -18.25
CA GLY A 494 23.39 3.84 -17.69
C GLY A 494 23.75 2.42 -17.27
N ASN A 495 22.91 1.81 -16.45
CA ASN A 495 23.05 0.41 -16.12
C ASN A 495 22.92 -0.42 -17.40
N ALA A 496 23.99 -1.10 -17.78
CA ALA A 496 24.04 -1.95 -18.95
C ALA A 496 23.85 -3.41 -18.55
N ALA A 497 23.00 -4.11 -19.27
CA ALA A 497 22.88 -5.56 -19.13
C ALA A 497 23.08 -6.22 -20.48
N GLY A 498 23.97 -7.21 -20.50
CA GLY A 498 24.29 -7.93 -21.72
C GLY A 498 23.18 -8.88 -22.14
N SER A 499 23.10 -9.07 -23.46
CA SER A 499 22.26 -10.08 -24.03
C SER A 499 22.73 -11.50 -23.71
N TRP A 500 21.82 -12.42 -23.88
CA TRP A 500 22.00 -13.86 -23.89
C TRP A 500 23.26 -14.38 -24.64
N ASP A 501 23.61 -13.74 -25.75
CA ASP A 501 24.71 -14.12 -26.62
C ASP A 501 25.82 -13.06 -26.72
N LEU A 502 25.80 -12.04 -25.86
CA LEU A 502 26.71 -10.88 -25.87
C LEU A 502 26.73 -10.05 -27.16
N LYS A 503 25.80 -10.30 -28.07
CA LYS A 503 25.75 -9.55 -29.33
C LYS A 503 24.91 -8.29 -29.22
N GLU A 504 24.04 -8.23 -28.23
CA GLU A 504 23.18 -7.08 -27.94
C GLU A 504 23.29 -6.72 -26.47
N VAL A 505 23.42 -5.45 -26.15
CA VAL A 505 23.47 -4.94 -24.79
C VAL A 505 22.35 -3.95 -24.61
N PHE A 506 21.55 -4.16 -23.56
CA PHE A 506 20.45 -3.29 -23.18
C PHE A 506 20.92 -2.23 -22.20
N PHE A 507 20.44 -1.02 -22.38
CA PHE A 507 20.72 0.13 -21.54
C PHE A 507 19.41 0.75 -21.08
N ALA A 508 19.37 1.15 -19.81
CA ALA A 508 18.30 1.97 -19.27
C ALA A 508 18.74 3.43 -19.24
N LYS A 509 17.93 4.32 -19.74
CA LYS A 509 18.11 5.78 -19.66
C LYS A 509 17.07 6.38 -18.75
N PRO A 510 17.45 7.23 -17.80
CA PRO A 510 16.48 7.97 -16.99
C PRO A 510 15.44 8.65 -17.87
N ILE A 511 14.14 8.46 -17.50
CA ILE A 511 12.98 9.08 -18.15
C ILE A 511 12.76 8.67 -19.62
N SER A 512 13.83 8.24 -20.32
CA SER A 512 13.79 7.94 -21.77
C SER A 512 13.43 6.49 -22.10
N GLY A 513 13.51 5.58 -21.13
CA GLY A 513 13.19 4.16 -21.33
C GLY A 513 14.41 3.29 -21.63
N PHE A 514 14.20 2.21 -22.35
CA PHE A 514 15.21 1.21 -22.70
C PHE A 514 15.62 1.31 -24.15
N TYR A 515 16.90 1.09 -24.40
CA TYR A 515 17.44 0.95 -25.77
C TYR A 515 18.50 -0.15 -25.81
N SER A 516 18.87 -0.62 -27.00
CA SER A 516 19.95 -1.61 -27.14
C SER A 516 20.96 -1.23 -28.21
N GLU A 517 22.16 -1.71 -27.99
CA GLU A 517 23.25 -1.59 -28.92
C GLU A 517 23.85 -2.98 -29.23
N ARG A 518 24.40 -3.17 -30.43
CA ARG A 518 24.99 -4.42 -30.86
C ARG A 518 26.42 -4.15 -31.38
N ILE A 519 27.35 -5.07 -31.11
CA ILE A 519 28.68 -5.03 -31.68
C ILE A 519 28.60 -5.59 -33.12
N ASN A 520 29.03 -4.81 -34.10
CA ASN A 520 29.18 -5.22 -35.47
C ASN A 520 30.49 -6.04 -35.71
N SER A 521 30.68 -6.56 -36.93
CA SER A 521 31.89 -7.32 -37.34
C SER A 521 33.21 -6.58 -37.20
N ASP A 522 33.17 -5.25 -37.15
CA ASP A 522 34.32 -4.37 -37.04
C ASP A 522 34.63 -3.96 -35.61
N GLY A 523 33.90 -4.52 -34.63
CA GLY A 523 34.05 -4.22 -33.20
C GLY A 523 33.44 -2.88 -32.78
N GLN A 524 32.64 -2.26 -33.64
CA GLN A 524 31.94 -1.00 -33.33
C GLN A 524 30.52 -1.26 -32.80
N TRP A 525 30.14 -0.50 -31.78
CA TRP A 525 28.78 -0.51 -31.25
C TRP A 525 27.86 0.27 -32.17
N THR A 526 26.73 -0.32 -32.50
CA THR A 526 25.66 0.32 -33.29
C THR A 526 24.34 0.15 -32.57
N ARG A 527 23.56 1.23 -32.49
CA ARG A 527 22.20 1.17 -31.88
C ARG A 527 21.31 0.26 -32.73
N THR A 528 20.74 -0.75 -32.10
CA THR A 528 19.87 -1.73 -32.74
C THR A 528 18.40 -1.46 -32.47
N ARG A 529 18.07 -0.96 -31.28
CA ARG A 529 16.72 -0.58 -30.91
C ARG A 529 16.68 0.86 -30.43
N GLN A 530 15.69 1.59 -30.88
CA GLN A 530 15.41 2.94 -30.40
C GLN A 530 14.89 2.88 -28.95
N GLU A 531 14.80 4.02 -28.31
CA GLU A 531 14.28 4.12 -26.95
C GLU A 531 12.83 3.64 -26.89
N ALA A 532 12.57 2.57 -26.16
CA ALA A 532 11.23 2.05 -25.88
C ALA A 532 10.80 2.53 -24.50
N LYS A 533 9.63 3.16 -24.43
CA LYS A 533 9.00 3.61 -23.18
C LYS A 533 7.76 2.77 -22.92
N PRO A 534 7.45 2.41 -21.66
CA PRO A 534 6.12 1.91 -21.34
C PRO A 534 5.07 2.98 -21.65
N ASP A 535 3.89 2.58 -22.07
CA ASP A 535 2.73 3.45 -22.19
C ASP A 535 2.19 3.74 -20.79
N ALA A 536 2.78 4.77 -20.17
CA ALA A 536 2.55 5.13 -18.79
C ALA A 536 2.76 6.65 -18.59
N PRO A 537 2.21 7.24 -17.53
CA PRO A 537 2.46 8.63 -17.20
C PRO A 537 3.94 8.85 -16.78
N SER A 538 4.25 10.11 -16.46
CA SER A 538 5.55 10.47 -15.91
C SER A 538 5.89 9.65 -14.65
N PRO A 539 7.18 9.28 -14.44
CA PRO A 539 7.63 8.48 -13.29
C PRO A 539 7.55 9.21 -11.95
N PHE A 540 7.17 10.49 -11.96
CA PHE A 540 7.06 11.27 -10.73
C PHE A 540 5.69 11.09 -10.08
N ARG A 541 5.64 11.16 -8.74
CA ARG A 541 4.38 11.13 -8.00
C ARG A 541 3.41 12.17 -8.50
N SER A 542 2.21 11.73 -8.78
CA SER A 542 1.15 12.56 -9.33
C SER A 542 0.08 12.75 -8.27
N ASN A 543 0.01 13.96 -7.69
CA ASN A 543 -0.99 14.31 -6.69
C ASN A 543 -2.04 15.29 -7.25
N ARG A 544 -1.91 15.70 -8.52
CA ARG A 544 -2.86 16.56 -9.18
C ARG A 544 -3.32 15.94 -10.48
N MET A 545 -4.61 15.71 -10.54
CA MET A 545 -5.27 15.11 -11.68
C MET A 545 -6.57 15.86 -11.97
N ALA A 546 -6.89 15.99 -13.24
CA ALA A 546 -8.15 16.56 -13.69
C ALA A 546 -8.52 15.96 -15.05
N TYR A 547 -9.81 15.73 -15.25
CA TYR A 547 -10.32 15.42 -16.58
C TYR A 547 -10.51 16.70 -17.39
N ASP A 548 -10.04 16.70 -18.63
CA ASP A 548 -10.29 17.71 -19.65
C ASP A 548 -10.90 17.05 -20.89
N ARG A 549 -12.02 17.59 -21.38
CA ARG A 549 -12.77 17.01 -22.52
C ARG A 549 -11.99 16.98 -23.85
N HIS A 550 -10.89 17.70 -23.97
CA HIS A 550 -10.07 17.77 -25.20
C HIS A 550 -8.80 16.94 -25.10
N HIS A 551 -8.31 16.69 -23.88
CA HIS A 551 -7.04 16.00 -23.64
C HIS A 551 -7.20 14.70 -22.83
N GLY A 552 -8.44 14.38 -22.40
CA GLY A 552 -8.69 13.25 -21.54
C GLY A 552 -8.24 13.47 -20.10
N MET A 553 -7.72 12.45 -19.43
CA MET A 553 -7.25 12.54 -18.05
C MET A 553 -5.84 13.15 -17.98
N LEU A 554 -5.73 14.31 -17.38
CA LEU A 554 -4.47 15.02 -17.16
C LEU A 554 -3.90 14.72 -15.80
N VAL A 555 -2.61 14.42 -15.75
CA VAL A 555 -1.87 14.06 -14.53
C VAL A 555 -0.58 14.88 -14.45
N CYS A 556 -0.35 15.52 -13.32
CA CYS A 556 0.80 16.36 -13.09
C CYS A 556 1.59 15.92 -11.86
N PRO A 557 2.94 15.83 -11.92
CA PRO A 557 3.77 15.67 -10.73
C PRO A 557 3.51 16.79 -9.72
N HIS A 558 3.71 16.53 -8.45
CA HIS A 558 3.49 17.51 -7.40
C HIS A 558 4.79 17.88 -6.69
N GLY A 559 5.01 19.17 -6.50
CA GLY A 559 6.23 19.72 -5.90
C GLY A 559 6.20 19.89 -4.39
N THR A 560 5.09 19.55 -3.72
CA THR A 560 4.94 19.63 -2.26
C THR A 560 4.40 18.33 -1.70
N ASP A 561 4.63 18.08 -0.41
CA ASP A 561 4.00 16.99 0.32
C ASP A 561 2.53 17.28 0.66
N GLN A 562 1.85 16.31 1.31
CA GLN A 562 0.47 16.50 1.77
C GLN A 562 0.35 17.62 2.84
N ASN A 563 1.42 17.87 3.58
CA ASN A 563 1.47 18.93 4.58
C ASN A 563 1.91 20.26 3.98
N PHE A 564 2.12 20.30 2.66
CA PHE A 564 2.56 21.46 1.90
C PHE A 564 3.86 22.09 2.42
N THR A 565 4.70 21.28 3.04
CA THR A 565 6.05 21.69 3.38
C THR A 565 6.90 21.71 2.13
N ASN A 566 7.77 22.70 2.04
CA ASN A 566 8.59 22.92 0.85
C ASN A 566 9.71 21.87 0.81
N HIS A 567 9.55 20.84 -0.01
CA HIS A 567 10.61 19.91 -0.30
C HIS A 567 11.26 20.24 -1.65
N ASN A 568 12.58 20.31 -1.66
CA ASN A 568 13.41 20.53 -2.85
C ASN A 568 13.43 19.28 -3.77
N ALA A 569 12.28 18.70 -4.03
CA ALA A 569 12.16 17.47 -4.84
C ALA A 569 12.60 17.69 -6.31
N ALA A 570 12.76 18.94 -6.74
CA ALA A 570 13.16 19.31 -8.11
C ALA A 570 12.33 18.58 -9.19
N ASN A 571 11.05 18.30 -8.92
CA ASN A 571 10.16 17.66 -9.88
C ASN A 571 9.98 18.56 -11.12
N PRO A 572 10.18 18.02 -12.32
CA PRO A 572 10.04 18.81 -13.54
C PRO A 572 8.60 19.23 -13.78
N LEU A 573 8.43 20.32 -14.50
CA LEU A 573 7.12 20.72 -15.01
C LEU A 573 6.75 19.81 -16.18
N LEU A 574 5.90 18.84 -15.92
CA LEU A 574 5.52 17.81 -16.87
C LEU A 574 4.03 17.51 -16.73
N LEU A 575 3.31 17.45 -17.83
CA LEU A 575 1.91 17.05 -17.88
C LEU A 575 1.80 15.76 -18.67
N SER A 576 1.22 14.73 -18.07
CA SER A 576 0.86 13.50 -18.77
C SER A 576 -0.63 13.50 -19.05
N ALA A 577 -1.01 13.17 -20.28
CA ALA A 577 -2.41 13.09 -20.71
C ALA A 577 -2.73 11.67 -21.18
N LEU A 578 -3.80 11.09 -20.64
CA LEU A 578 -4.37 9.83 -21.10
C LEU A 578 -5.57 10.12 -22.00
N SER A 579 -5.44 9.79 -23.27
CA SER A 579 -6.50 9.90 -24.28
C SER A 579 -6.51 8.68 -25.17
N ASP A 580 -7.69 8.14 -25.48
CA ASP A 580 -7.85 6.93 -26.31
C ASP A 580 -6.98 5.75 -25.82
N SER A 581 -6.88 5.58 -24.50
CA SER A 581 -6.08 4.54 -23.82
C SER A 581 -4.56 4.65 -24.03
N HIS A 582 -4.05 5.80 -24.48
CA HIS A 582 -2.62 6.06 -24.66
C HIS A 582 -2.15 7.28 -23.88
N TRP A 583 -0.96 7.15 -23.29
CA TRP A 583 -0.32 8.24 -22.56
C TRP A 583 0.54 9.11 -23.49
N THR A 584 0.31 10.40 -23.45
CA THR A 584 1.18 11.40 -24.04
C THR A 584 1.81 12.27 -22.97
N GLN A 585 3.07 12.66 -23.16
CA GLN A 585 3.79 13.52 -22.22
C GLN A 585 4.05 14.88 -22.86
N HIS A 586 3.58 15.93 -22.19
CA HIS A 586 3.77 17.31 -22.58
C HIS A 586 4.70 17.97 -21.55
N GLY A 587 5.99 17.95 -21.82
CA GLY A 587 7.01 18.61 -21.00
C GLY A 587 7.54 19.83 -21.73
N ILE A 588 8.07 20.79 -20.99
CA ILE A 588 8.86 21.85 -21.62
C ILE A 588 10.14 21.17 -22.13
N PRO A 589 10.41 21.21 -23.46
CA PRO A 589 11.54 20.52 -24.05
C PRO A 589 12.83 20.98 -23.38
N ASP A 590 13.76 20.05 -23.22
CA ASP A 590 15.07 20.15 -22.61
C ASP A 590 15.55 21.59 -22.39
N PHE A 591 15.28 22.14 -21.21
CA PHE A 591 16.11 23.21 -20.72
C PHE A 591 17.51 22.61 -20.56
N ASP A 592 18.44 23.11 -21.35
CA ASP A 592 19.83 22.76 -21.29
C ASP A 592 20.26 22.55 -19.83
N ALA A 593 20.67 21.33 -19.49
CA ALA A 593 21.12 20.96 -18.14
C ALA A 593 22.31 21.82 -17.64
N SER A 594 22.90 22.63 -18.52
CA SER A 594 23.93 23.62 -18.19
C SER A 594 23.36 24.89 -17.56
N GLN A 595 22.05 25.16 -17.67
CA GLN A 595 21.42 26.29 -17.01
C GLN A 595 20.92 25.87 -15.62
N SER A 596 21.43 26.48 -14.60
CA SER A 596 21.21 26.17 -13.16
C SER A 596 19.79 26.43 -12.64
N ARG A 597 18.80 26.71 -13.51
CA ARG A 597 17.42 27.04 -13.13
C ARG A 597 16.44 26.27 -14.00
N ARG A 598 15.80 25.32 -13.38
CA ARG A 598 14.75 24.47 -13.96
C ARG A 598 13.38 25.01 -13.58
N LEU A 599 12.39 24.88 -14.46
CA LEU A 599 10.99 25.01 -14.09
C LEU A 599 10.61 23.74 -13.31
N ILE A 600 10.42 23.91 -12.03
CA ILE A 600 10.29 22.78 -11.09
C ILE A 600 9.15 23.00 -10.08
N ASN A 601 8.80 21.90 -9.40
CA ASN A 601 7.87 21.88 -8.29
C ASN A 601 6.48 22.47 -8.63
N PRO A 602 5.78 21.91 -9.65
CA PRO A 602 4.40 22.30 -9.90
C PRO A 602 3.52 21.92 -8.70
N CYS A 603 2.56 22.77 -8.36
CA CYS A 603 1.60 22.55 -7.28
C CYS A 603 0.15 22.40 -7.77
N GLY A 604 -0.07 22.55 -9.07
CA GLY A 604 -1.36 22.39 -9.70
C GLY A 604 -1.35 22.99 -11.11
N PHE A 605 -2.39 22.68 -11.86
CA PHE A 605 -2.59 23.18 -13.20
C PHE A 605 -4.06 23.49 -13.47
N ALA A 606 -4.31 24.32 -14.48
CA ALA A 606 -5.64 24.59 -15.01
C ALA A 606 -5.58 24.73 -16.53
N VAL A 607 -6.51 24.12 -17.24
CA VAL A 607 -6.68 24.24 -18.70
C VAL A 607 -7.52 25.47 -18.98
N ASP A 608 -7.09 26.29 -19.94
CA ASP A 608 -7.82 27.49 -20.32
C ASP A 608 -9.18 27.14 -20.96
N PRO A 609 -10.32 27.55 -20.38
CA PRO A 609 -11.64 27.20 -20.90
C PRO A 609 -11.93 27.78 -22.30
N ASP A 610 -11.22 28.84 -22.69
CA ASP A 610 -11.38 29.51 -24.01
C ASP A 610 -10.39 28.93 -25.04
N ASN A 611 -9.29 28.34 -24.63
CA ASN A 611 -8.29 27.73 -25.50
C ASN A 611 -7.69 26.49 -24.81
N PRO A 612 -8.23 25.30 -25.06
CA PRO A 612 -7.82 24.08 -24.36
C PRO A 612 -6.35 23.70 -24.55
N ASP A 613 -5.69 24.22 -25.59
CA ASP A 613 -4.26 24.00 -25.79
C ASP A 613 -3.38 24.83 -24.85
N VAL A 614 -3.96 25.76 -24.09
CA VAL A 614 -3.25 26.61 -23.13
C VAL A 614 -3.46 26.10 -21.72
N VAL A 615 -2.36 25.88 -21.01
CA VAL A 615 -2.35 25.40 -19.63
C VAL A 615 -1.59 26.38 -18.74
N TYR A 616 -2.12 26.55 -17.54
CA TYR A 616 -1.53 27.33 -16.46
C TYR A 616 -1.01 26.42 -15.37
N PHE A 617 0.24 26.59 -14.97
CA PHE A 617 0.84 25.86 -13.87
C PHE A 617 1.18 26.82 -12.74
N GLY A 618 0.73 26.51 -11.54
CA GLY A 618 1.26 27.08 -10.32
C GLY A 618 2.53 26.38 -9.90
N SER A 619 3.51 27.11 -9.38
CA SER A 619 4.75 26.53 -8.86
C SER A 619 5.11 27.13 -7.52
N VAL A 620 5.65 26.26 -6.63
CA VAL A 620 6.18 26.67 -5.32
C VAL A 620 7.42 27.55 -5.44
N VAL A 621 8.12 27.49 -6.58
CA VAL A 621 9.39 28.20 -6.79
C VAL A 621 9.30 29.24 -7.88
N ASN A 622 8.57 28.93 -8.96
CA ASN A 622 8.62 29.70 -10.20
C ASN A 622 7.39 30.60 -10.45
N GLY A 623 6.44 30.68 -9.51
CA GLY A 623 5.23 31.50 -9.70
C GLY A 623 4.22 30.81 -10.62
N LEU A 624 3.63 31.55 -11.59
CA LEU A 624 2.68 31.04 -12.57
C LEU A 624 3.35 30.91 -13.94
N ILE A 625 3.13 29.79 -14.57
CA ILE A 625 3.62 29.51 -15.92
C ILE A 625 2.43 29.23 -16.82
N ARG A 626 2.33 29.95 -17.93
CA ARG A 626 1.35 29.70 -19.00
C ARG A 626 2.07 29.27 -20.25
N TYR A 627 1.65 28.16 -20.86
CA TYR A 627 2.18 27.76 -22.16
C TYR A 627 1.12 27.00 -22.98
N ASN A 628 1.34 26.94 -24.29
CA ASN A 628 0.57 26.07 -25.16
C ASN A 628 1.21 24.69 -25.21
N ILE A 629 0.45 23.63 -24.92
CA ILE A 629 0.95 22.25 -24.86
C ILE A 629 1.37 21.71 -26.23
N LYS A 630 0.91 22.32 -27.35
CA LYS A 630 1.28 21.94 -28.72
C LYS A 630 2.47 22.73 -29.24
N ASP A 631 2.62 23.99 -28.79
CA ASP A 631 3.62 24.94 -29.26
C ASP A 631 4.26 25.69 -28.08
N PHE A 632 5.37 25.20 -27.60
CA PHE A 632 6.09 25.77 -26.45
C PHE A 632 6.67 27.15 -26.69
N SER A 633 6.61 27.69 -27.91
CA SER A 633 7.07 29.04 -28.24
C SER A 633 6.26 30.18 -27.60
N SER A 634 5.05 29.86 -27.09
CA SER A 634 4.14 30.82 -26.44
C SER A 634 4.25 30.85 -24.91
N LEU A 635 5.38 30.47 -24.34
CA LEU A 635 5.63 30.46 -22.91
C LEU A 635 5.56 31.87 -22.31
N LEU A 636 4.73 32.08 -21.29
CA LEU A 636 4.74 33.24 -20.41
C LEU A 636 5.03 32.82 -18.98
N HIS A 637 5.97 33.48 -18.34
CA HIS A 637 6.40 33.17 -16.97
C HIS A 637 6.16 34.40 -16.07
N PHE A 638 5.17 34.31 -15.20
CA PHE A 638 4.74 35.37 -14.29
C PHE A 638 5.45 35.17 -12.93
N THR A 639 6.51 35.97 -12.71
CA THR A 639 7.35 35.91 -11.53
C THR A 639 7.90 37.26 -11.15
N ARG A 640 8.96 37.34 -10.37
CA ARG A 640 9.60 38.58 -9.89
C ARG A 640 10.62 39.10 -10.90
N SER A 641 10.79 40.44 -10.91
CA SER A 641 11.76 41.13 -11.78
C SER A 641 13.23 40.84 -11.47
N ASP A 642 13.53 40.47 -10.22
CA ASP A 642 14.88 40.13 -9.75
C ASP A 642 15.20 38.64 -9.87
N ASP A 643 14.26 37.86 -10.35
CA ASP A 643 14.52 36.47 -10.74
C ASP A 643 15.40 36.50 -12.00
N SER A 644 16.68 36.23 -11.83
CA SER A 644 17.67 36.18 -12.91
C SER A 644 17.43 34.98 -13.87
N SER A 645 16.24 34.33 -13.81
CA SER A 645 15.84 33.36 -14.80
C SER A 645 15.65 34.04 -16.15
N THR A 646 16.47 33.72 -17.12
CA THR A 646 16.40 34.19 -18.49
C THR A 646 15.36 33.46 -19.32
N LEU A 647 14.24 33.06 -18.69
CA LEU A 647 13.17 32.39 -19.41
C LEU A 647 12.53 33.31 -20.47
N PRO A 648 12.32 32.83 -21.69
CA PRO A 648 11.52 33.57 -22.66
C PRO A 648 10.15 33.88 -22.10
N GLY A 649 9.61 35.07 -22.39
CA GLY A 649 8.26 35.43 -21.97
C GLY A 649 8.12 35.79 -20.48
N HIS A 650 9.19 36.22 -19.82
CA HIS A 650 9.15 36.75 -18.46
C HIS A 650 8.22 37.95 -18.31
N VAL A 651 7.35 37.89 -17.30
CA VAL A 651 6.42 38.97 -16.92
C VAL A 651 6.63 39.29 -15.45
N ASP A 652 7.03 40.53 -15.14
CA ASP A 652 7.16 40.96 -13.72
C ASP A 652 5.78 41.25 -13.13
N VAL A 653 5.41 40.44 -12.14
CA VAL A 653 4.14 40.56 -11.42
C VAL A 653 4.32 40.95 -9.95
N ALA A 654 5.57 41.06 -9.49
CA ALA A 654 5.87 41.23 -8.08
C ALA A 654 5.88 42.66 -7.57
N ALA A 655 5.80 43.69 -8.45
CA ALA A 655 5.71 45.07 -7.96
C ALA A 655 4.40 45.29 -7.16
N PRO A 656 4.42 45.79 -5.94
CA PRO A 656 5.49 46.55 -5.26
C PRO A 656 6.33 45.77 -4.24
N TYR A 657 6.42 44.47 -4.29
CA TYR A 657 7.02 43.60 -3.25
C TYR A 657 8.53 43.40 -3.48
N SER A 658 9.35 44.41 -3.23
CA SER A 658 10.79 44.37 -3.53
C SER A 658 11.70 43.63 -2.53
N ASN A 659 11.18 43.15 -1.40
CA ASN A 659 11.99 42.63 -0.29
C ASN A 659 11.72 41.13 0.06
N TRP A 660 11.32 40.31 -0.89
CA TRP A 660 10.95 38.92 -0.65
C TRP A 660 12.14 37.97 -0.69
N SER A 661 12.05 36.91 0.13
CA SER A 661 12.97 35.78 0.05
C SER A 661 12.86 35.08 -1.31
N ASN A 662 13.82 34.24 -1.63
CA ASN A 662 14.06 33.65 -2.96
C ASN A 662 12.91 32.86 -3.62
N THR A 663 11.71 32.79 -3.05
CA THR A 663 10.59 32.01 -3.59
C THR A 663 9.34 32.88 -3.77
N PHE A 664 8.79 32.86 -4.97
CA PHE A 664 7.52 33.52 -5.32
C PHE A 664 6.49 32.44 -5.67
N MET A 665 5.48 32.28 -4.84
CA MET A 665 4.54 31.17 -4.93
C MET A 665 3.17 31.68 -5.38
N LEU A 666 2.74 31.24 -6.57
CA LEU A 666 1.36 31.31 -7.01
C LEU A 666 0.85 29.87 -7.13
N LEU A 667 -0.13 29.53 -6.29
CA LEU A 667 -0.51 28.15 -6.03
C LEU A 667 -1.92 27.85 -6.57
N TYR A 668 -2.11 26.62 -7.01
CA TYR A 668 -3.40 26.02 -7.32
C TYR A 668 -4.27 26.86 -8.26
N PRO A 669 -3.81 27.12 -9.51
CA PRO A 669 -4.64 27.82 -10.48
C PRO A 669 -5.93 27.02 -10.72
N VAL A 670 -7.07 27.73 -10.72
CA VAL A 670 -8.39 27.15 -10.95
C VAL A 670 -9.29 28.17 -11.65
N PHE A 671 -10.16 27.71 -12.54
CA PHE A 671 -11.15 28.57 -13.18
C PHE A 671 -12.49 28.53 -12.45
N ASP A 672 -13.09 29.69 -12.27
CA ASP A 672 -14.49 29.76 -11.90
C ASP A 672 -15.42 29.56 -13.12
N ARG A 673 -16.73 29.53 -12.88
CA ARG A 673 -17.75 29.34 -13.90
C ARG A 673 -17.77 30.48 -14.93
N ASN A 674 -17.32 31.68 -14.56
CA ASN A 674 -17.26 32.84 -15.41
C ASN A 674 -15.98 32.91 -16.25
N GLY A 675 -15.08 31.93 -16.09
CA GLY A 675 -13.78 31.88 -16.76
C GLY A 675 -12.71 32.74 -16.13
N ASN A 676 -12.92 33.28 -14.93
CA ASN A 676 -11.86 33.96 -14.20
C ASN A 676 -10.85 32.91 -13.69
N LEU A 677 -9.56 33.18 -13.91
CA LEU A 677 -8.47 32.39 -13.34
C LEU A 677 -8.18 32.87 -11.92
N LEU A 678 -8.29 31.96 -10.97
CA LEU A 678 -8.08 32.22 -9.56
C LEU A 678 -6.86 31.43 -9.07
N MET A 679 -6.07 32.01 -8.16
CA MET A 679 -4.95 31.34 -7.49
C MET A 679 -4.66 32.02 -6.16
N THR A 680 -4.09 31.28 -5.24
CA THR A 680 -3.66 31.80 -3.95
C THR A 680 -2.19 32.19 -3.98
N HIS A 681 -1.87 33.30 -3.33
CA HIS A 681 -0.50 33.77 -3.19
C HIS A 681 0.00 33.51 -1.77
N LEU A 682 1.17 32.90 -1.66
CA LEU A 682 1.85 32.63 -0.39
C LEU A 682 3.06 33.56 -0.24
N ASN A 683 3.12 34.25 0.89
CA ASN A 683 4.27 35.08 1.25
C ASN A 683 5.16 34.33 2.26
N THR A 684 6.44 34.12 1.91
CA THR A 684 7.41 33.40 2.77
C THR A 684 8.39 34.33 3.48
N SER A 685 8.18 35.66 3.47
CA SER A 685 9.06 36.61 4.13
C SER A 685 8.94 36.54 5.65
N SER A 686 10.01 36.18 6.34
CA SER A 686 10.08 35.95 7.78
C SER A 686 10.25 37.23 8.62
N ALA A 687 10.28 38.42 8.03
CA ALA A 687 10.76 39.60 8.73
C ALA A 687 9.69 40.42 9.48
N ASP A 688 8.43 40.40 9.08
CA ASP A 688 7.34 41.14 9.74
C ASP A 688 5.97 40.67 9.27
N ASP A 689 5.43 39.66 9.92
CA ASP A 689 4.13 39.05 9.59
C ASP A 689 2.93 40.04 9.68
N SER A 690 3.09 41.15 10.33
CA SER A 690 2.02 42.14 10.55
C SER A 690 1.71 43.01 9.34
N LYS A 691 2.55 43.01 8.29
CA LYS A 691 2.45 43.89 7.13
C LYS A 691 1.78 43.26 5.92
N TYR A 692 1.61 41.93 5.94
CA TYR A 692 1.11 41.20 4.77
C TYR A 692 -0.24 40.54 5.06
N THR A 693 -1.14 40.60 4.10
CA THR A 693 -2.41 39.88 4.10
C THR A 693 -2.34 38.73 3.12
N ALA A 694 -3.03 37.61 3.43
CA ALA A 694 -3.27 36.58 2.42
C ALA A 694 -4.02 37.17 1.24
N GLU A 695 -3.68 36.75 0.04
CA GLU A 695 -4.26 37.27 -1.19
C GLU A 695 -4.81 36.12 -2.06
N LEU A 696 -6.00 36.36 -2.60
CA LEU A 696 -6.56 35.65 -3.74
C LEU A 696 -6.32 36.49 -4.99
N TRP A 697 -5.61 35.94 -5.96
CA TRP A 697 -5.35 36.58 -7.22
C TRP A 697 -6.39 36.14 -8.25
N MET A 698 -6.98 37.10 -8.96
CA MET A 698 -8.00 36.86 -9.96
C MET A 698 -7.59 37.50 -11.29
N TRP A 699 -7.80 36.77 -12.37
CA TRP A 699 -7.54 37.25 -13.73
C TRP A 699 -8.76 37.00 -14.61
N THR A 700 -9.41 38.10 -15.03
CA THR A 700 -10.64 38.01 -15.82
C THR A 700 -10.35 37.55 -17.26
N PRO A 701 -11.34 36.93 -17.95
CA PRO A 701 -11.19 36.48 -19.33
C PRO A 701 -10.68 37.55 -20.29
N GLU A 702 -11.16 38.80 -20.16
CA GLU A 702 -10.78 39.96 -21.01
C GLU A 702 -9.28 40.26 -20.85
N LYS A 703 -8.80 40.39 -19.61
CA LYS A 703 -7.40 40.68 -19.31
C LYS A 703 -6.49 39.52 -19.74
N ARG A 704 -6.95 38.29 -19.51
CA ARG A 704 -6.22 37.07 -19.86
C ARG A 704 -6.04 36.94 -21.37
N LYS A 705 -7.11 37.16 -22.14
CA LYS A 705 -7.08 37.10 -23.61
C LYS A 705 -6.25 38.25 -24.22
N ALA A 706 -6.23 39.43 -23.60
CA ALA A 706 -5.41 40.55 -24.04
C ALA A 706 -3.90 40.32 -23.77
N THR A 707 -3.54 39.44 -22.87
CA THR A 707 -2.15 39.16 -22.52
C THR A 707 -1.60 38.01 -23.40
N VAL A 708 -0.96 38.41 -24.51
CA VAL A 708 -0.35 37.47 -25.48
C VAL A 708 1.17 37.52 -25.48
N SER A 709 1.77 38.54 -24.87
CA SER A 709 3.20 38.71 -24.69
C SER A 709 3.49 39.47 -23.40
N PRO A 710 4.74 39.56 -22.92
CA PRO A 710 5.08 40.35 -21.75
C PRO A 710 4.69 41.83 -21.87
N GLU A 711 4.79 42.40 -23.06
CA GLU A 711 4.47 43.81 -23.31
C GLU A 711 2.95 44.09 -23.29
N THR A 712 2.14 43.08 -23.53
CA THR A 712 0.67 43.21 -23.54
C THR A 712 0.05 42.78 -22.21
N TYR A 713 0.83 42.48 -21.20
CA TYR A 713 0.37 42.02 -19.91
C TYR A 713 -0.66 42.96 -19.27
N GLN A 714 -1.80 42.39 -18.92
CA GLN A 714 -2.86 43.02 -18.12
C GLN A 714 -2.84 42.47 -16.71
N SER A 715 -2.68 43.32 -15.71
CA SER A 715 -2.43 42.90 -14.33
C SER A 715 -3.57 42.11 -13.69
N PHE A 716 -3.20 41.17 -12.85
CA PHE A 716 -4.13 40.46 -11.95
C PHE A 716 -4.79 41.47 -10.99
N LYS A 717 -6.03 41.17 -10.62
CA LYS A 717 -6.66 41.76 -9.44
C LYS A 717 -6.21 40.97 -8.20
N ARG A 718 -5.83 41.67 -7.14
CA ARG A 718 -5.37 41.12 -5.87
C ARG A 718 -6.42 41.36 -4.80
N LEU A 719 -7.10 40.31 -4.38
CA LEU A 719 -8.17 40.37 -3.39
C LEU A 719 -7.61 40.05 -2.03
N LYS A 720 -7.76 40.93 -1.05
CA LYS A 720 -7.28 40.74 0.31
C LYS A 720 -8.21 39.74 1.03
N ILE A 721 -7.63 38.74 1.64
CA ILE A 721 -8.36 37.75 2.43
C ILE A 721 -8.08 38.04 3.92
N ASN A 722 -9.09 38.52 4.61
CA ASN A 722 -8.97 38.89 6.02
C ASN A 722 -9.02 37.66 6.95
N GLY A 723 -8.17 37.66 7.98
CA GLY A 723 -8.17 36.64 9.02
C GLY A 723 -7.39 35.36 8.65
N VAL A 724 -6.83 35.26 7.44
CA VAL A 724 -5.97 34.16 7.01
C VAL A 724 -4.52 34.60 7.13
N ASN A 725 -3.68 33.74 7.74
CA ASN A 725 -2.24 33.98 7.84
C ASN A 725 -1.60 33.92 6.43
N PRO A 726 -0.91 34.97 5.97
CA PRO A 726 -0.34 35.05 4.64
C PRO A 726 0.83 34.06 4.40
N ASN A 727 1.38 33.48 5.48
CA ASN A 727 2.44 32.47 5.40
C ASN A 727 1.91 31.03 5.34
N LYS A 728 0.60 30.85 5.23
CA LYS A 728 -0.05 29.52 5.18
C LYS A 728 -0.55 29.22 3.79
N ILE A 729 -0.30 28.00 3.35
CA ILE A 729 -0.79 27.53 2.06
C ILE A 729 -2.31 27.46 2.12
N SER A 730 -2.94 27.95 1.07
CA SER A 730 -4.39 27.94 0.94
C SER A 730 -4.82 27.47 -0.44
N ILE A 731 -5.98 26.83 -0.49
CA ILE A 731 -6.63 26.38 -1.73
C ILE A 731 -7.88 27.25 -1.96
N ALA A 732 -8.03 27.77 -3.17
CA ALA A 732 -9.24 28.41 -3.62
C ALA A 732 -10.18 27.36 -4.25
N LEU A 733 -11.43 27.33 -3.79
CA LEU A 733 -12.51 26.53 -4.38
C LEU A 733 -13.61 27.49 -4.86
N PRO A 734 -13.62 27.89 -6.14
CA PRO A 734 -14.74 28.63 -6.71
C PRO A 734 -15.96 27.74 -6.84
N MET A 735 -17.13 28.32 -6.56
CA MET A 735 -18.40 27.60 -6.66
C MET A 735 -18.86 27.50 -8.11
N GLN A 736 -19.33 26.33 -8.49
CA GLN A 736 -19.84 26.02 -9.83
C GLN A 736 -21.37 26.09 -9.90
N SER A 737 -22.06 25.95 -8.76
CA SER A 737 -23.52 26.02 -8.71
C SER A 737 -24.04 27.42 -9.02
N ALA A 738 -25.18 27.52 -9.73
CA ALA A 738 -25.74 28.81 -10.13
C ALA A 738 -26.10 29.71 -8.94
N ALA A 739 -26.44 29.13 -7.78
CA ALA A 739 -26.83 29.88 -6.57
C ALA A 739 -25.63 30.55 -5.87
N ALA A 740 -24.40 30.06 -6.11
CA ALA A 740 -23.21 30.56 -5.45
C ALA A 740 -22.05 30.90 -6.44
N GLN A 741 -22.37 31.13 -7.70
CA GLN A 741 -21.37 31.27 -8.79
C GLN A 741 -20.37 32.40 -8.61
N ASN A 742 -20.63 33.37 -7.72
CA ASN A 742 -19.74 34.49 -7.42
C ASN A 742 -18.94 34.26 -6.14
N MET A 743 -19.10 33.10 -5.51
CA MET A 743 -18.43 32.76 -4.24
C MET A 743 -17.18 31.92 -4.49
N VAL A 744 -16.16 32.21 -3.68
CA VAL A 744 -14.92 31.46 -3.63
C VAL A 744 -14.63 31.09 -2.18
N ASN A 745 -14.42 29.82 -1.89
CA ASN A 745 -14.01 29.37 -0.58
C ASN A 745 -12.48 29.27 -0.55
N VAL A 746 -11.84 29.93 0.39
CA VAL A 746 -10.39 29.88 0.56
C VAL A 746 -10.09 29.10 1.82
N PHE A 747 -9.62 27.86 1.68
CA PHE A 747 -9.28 26.95 2.77
C PHE A 747 -7.83 27.13 3.18
N VAL A 748 -7.57 27.22 4.48
CA VAL A 748 -6.22 27.23 5.05
C VAL A 748 -5.81 25.80 5.40
N ILE A 749 -4.73 25.35 4.77
CA ILE A 749 -4.19 24.00 5.00
C ILE A 749 -3.06 24.12 6.03
N ASN A 750 -3.39 24.02 7.31
CA ASN A 750 -2.37 23.98 8.38
C ASN A 750 -2.91 23.50 9.74
N LYS A 751 -2.01 22.90 10.54
CA LYS A 751 -2.22 22.29 11.85
C LYS A 751 -2.74 23.26 12.95
N TYR A 752 -2.46 24.54 12.85
CA TYR A 752 -2.66 25.45 13.98
C TYR A 752 -3.72 26.53 13.76
N ASP A 753 -4.19 26.70 12.52
CA ASP A 753 -5.18 27.72 12.13
C ASP A 753 -6.19 27.07 11.17
N SER A 754 -6.90 26.04 11.63
CA SER A 754 -7.91 25.36 10.82
C SER A 754 -9.13 26.26 10.65
N GLY A 755 -9.40 26.64 9.41
CA GLY A 755 -10.54 27.48 9.07
C GLY A 755 -10.56 27.79 7.59
N PHE A 756 -11.58 28.49 7.15
CA PHE A 756 -11.69 28.95 5.78
C PHE A 756 -12.41 30.30 5.69
N VAL A 757 -12.22 30.99 4.59
CA VAL A 757 -12.93 32.22 4.29
C VAL A 757 -13.88 31.99 3.13
N VAL A 758 -15.13 32.38 3.28
CA VAL A 758 -16.06 32.50 2.16
C VAL A 758 -15.98 33.93 1.64
N TYR A 759 -15.59 34.06 0.40
CA TYR A 759 -15.48 35.32 -0.33
C TYR A 759 -16.53 35.37 -1.43
N ASP A 760 -17.28 36.47 -1.53
CA ASP A 760 -18.29 36.71 -2.55
C ASP A 760 -17.99 38.03 -3.27
N HIS A 761 -17.63 37.97 -4.54
CA HIS A 761 -17.36 39.15 -5.38
C HIS A 761 -18.63 39.75 -6.04
N ASN A 762 -19.80 39.27 -5.63
CA ASN A 762 -21.12 39.77 -6.04
C ASN A 762 -21.35 39.91 -7.57
N GLY A 763 -20.55 39.20 -8.39
CA GLY A 763 -20.61 39.28 -9.86
C GLY A 763 -19.85 40.45 -10.49
N THR A 764 -19.16 41.25 -9.71
CA THR A 764 -18.39 42.43 -10.11
C THR A 764 -16.90 42.25 -9.85
N PRO A 765 -16.21 41.34 -10.58
CA PRO A 765 -14.83 40.93 -10.26
C PRO A 765 -13.82 42.08 -10.27
N ASP A 766 -14.12 43.24 -10.84
CA ASP A 766 -13.27 44.44 -10.91
C ASP A 766 -13.65 45.53 -9.88
N ASP A 767 -14.77 45.39 -9.15
CA ASP A 767 -15.23 46.34 -8.13
C ASP A 767 -15.20 45.67 -6.72
N GLU A 768 -14.38 46.20 -5.82
CA GLU A 768 -14.26 45.67 -4.44
C GLU A 768 -15.26 46.27 -3.47
N SER A 769 -16.02 47.31 -3.92
CA SER A 769 -16.88 48.08 -3.02
C SER A 769 -18.11 47.33 -2.53
N ASP A 770 -18.53 46.28 -3.28
CA ASP A 770 -19.65 45.42 -2.95
C ASP A 770 -19.25 43.98 -2.54
N ASP A 771 -17.95 43.70 -2.45
CA ASP A 771 -17.41 42.43 -2.04
C ASP A 771 -17.76 42.13 -0.59
N ARG A 772 -18.03 40.83 -0.30
CA ARG A 772 -18.27 40.33 1.06
C ARG A 772 -17.33 39.19 1.39
N GLN A 773 -16.89 39.12 2.65
CA GLN A 773 -16.14 37.97 3.14
C GLN A 773 -16.48 37.67 4.59
N THR A 774 -16.44 36.38 4.93
CA THR A 774 -16.63 35.91 6.29
C THR A 774 -15.61 34.81 6.61
N LEU A 775 -14.94 34.96 7.77
CA LEU A 775 -14.01 33.96 8.29
C LEU A 775 -14.78 32.92 9.11
N VAL A 776 -14.57 31.67 8.81
CA VAL A 776 -15.11 30.53 9.53
C VAL A 776 -13.95 29.82 10.23
N ASN A 777 -13.81 29.98 11.53
CA ASN A 777 -12.74 29.41 12.33
C ASN A 777 -13.23 28.44 13.43
N ALA A 778 -14.52 28.24 13.52
CA ALA A 778 -15.15 27.24 14.34
C ALA A 778 -16.38 26.71 13.60
N LEU A 779 -16.58 25.41 13.64
CA LEU A 779 -17.67 24.73 12.99
C LEU A 779 -18.49 23.96 14.02
N TYR A 780 -19.80 23.97 13.84
CA TYR A 780 -20.72 23.27 14.73
C TYR A 780 -21.90 22.67 13.95
N ASP A 781 -22.34 21.54 14.39
CA ASP A 781 -23.54 20.87 13.93
C ASP A 781 -24.56 20.76 15.09
N GLN A 782 -25.60 20.00 14.87
CA GLN A 782 -26.66 19.72 15.86
C GLN A 782 -26.17 19.01 17.12
N ASP A 783 -25.02 18.35 17.08
CA ASP A 783 -24.45 17.57 18.18
C ASP A 783 -23.28 18.31 18.88
N GLY A 784 -22.92 19.51 18.42
CA GLY A 784 -21.91 20.38 18.98
C GLY A 784 -20.77 20.76 18.03
N ASN A 785 -19.61 21.08 18.60
CA ASN A 785 -18.45 21.48 17.80
C ASN A 785 -17.88 20.32 16.96
N ILE A 786 -17.59 20.60 15.70
CA ILE A 786 -16.86 19.69 14.82
C ILE A 786 -15.36 19.90 15.08
N SER A 787 -14.68 18.86 15.53
CA SER A 787 -13.25 18.91 15.88
C SER A 787 -12.41 18.27 14.78
N PHE A 788 -11.43 19.01 14.28
CA PHE A 788 -10.38 18.56 13.35
C PHE A 788 -9.14 19.43 13.50
N HIS A 789 -7.99 18.99 13.00
CA HIS A 789 -6.74 19.76 13.03
C HIS A 789 -6.32 20.21 11.63
N TYR A 790 -6.65 19.42 10.58
CA TYR A 790 -6.27 19.68 9.20
C TYR A 790 -7.46 19.58 8.27
N ILE A 791 -7.51 20.47 7.29
CA ILE A 791 -8.34 20.32 6.09
C ILE A 791 -7.41 19.85 4.96
N TYR A 792 -7.70 18.69 4.36
CA TYR A 792 -6.90 18.14 3.26
C TYR A 792 -7.51 18.45 1.89
N CYS A 793 -8.82 18.44 1.79
CA CYS A 793 -9.51 18.67 0.53
C CYS A 793 -10.89 19.30 0.74
N ALA A 794 -11.38 19.91 -0.32
CA ALA A 794 -12.77 20.37 -0.41
C ALA A 794 -13.27 20.25 -1.84
N THR A 795 -14.52 19.88 -2.01
CA THR A 795 -15.18 19.79 -3.31
C THR A 795 -16.63 20.23 -3.20
N GLU A 796 -17.14 20.91 -4.23
CA GLU A 796 -18.55 21.27 -4.33
C GLU A 796 -19.34 20.11 -4.92
N ASP A 797 -20.50 19.80 -4.34
CA ASP A 797 -21.53 19.04 -5.03
C ASP A 797 -22.39 20.00 -5.86
N PRO A 798 -22.23 20.03 -7.18
CA PRO A 798 -22.92 21.01 -8.03
C PRO A 798 -24.44 20.80 -8.06
N SER A 799 -24.94 19.64 -7.67
CA SER A 799 -26.37 19.32 -7.62
C SER A 799 -27.08 19.95 -6.40
N THR A 800 -26.34 20.07 -5.29
CA THR A 800 -26.88 20.59 -4.01
C THR A 800 -26.32 21.97 -3.63
N GLY A 801 -25.18 22.36 -4.21
CA GLY A 801 -24.41 23.56 -3.82
C GLY A 801 -23.73 23.44 -2.46
N LEU A 802 -23.67 22.23 -1.88
CA LEU A 802 -22.96 21.96 -0.63
C LEU A 802 -21.48 21.73 -0.91
N VAL A 803 -20.65 22.27 -0.07
CA VAL A 803 -19.21 21.99 -0.05
C VAL A 803 -18.94 20.83 0.92
N TRP A 804 -18.33 19.79 0.40
CA TRP A 804 -17.83 18.62 1.15
C TRP A 804 -16.37 18.86 1.49
N VAL A 805 -16.01 18.67 2.75
CA VAL A 805 -14.65 18.92 3.26
C VAL A 805 -14.11 17.66 3.90
N GLY A 806 -12.94 17.22 3.44
CA GLY A 806 -12.18 16.11 4.01
C GLY A 806 -11.12 16.62 4.98
N THR A 807 -11.06 16.00 6.15
CA THR A 807 -10.18 16.39 7.26
C THR A 807 -9.36 15.20 7.76
N ASP A 808 -8.52 15.43 8.76
CA ASP A 808 -7.84 14.39 9.54
C ASP A 808 -8.79 13.60 10.45
N ASN A 809 -10.06 14.04 10.57
CA ASN A 809 -11.06 13.45 11.45
C ASN A 809 -12.43 13.31 10.74
N GLY A 810 -12.41 12.71 9.55
CA GLY A 810 -13.63 12.46 8.77
C GLY A 810 -14.06 13.61 7.88
N VAL A 811 -15.36 13.69 7.65
CA VAL A 811 -15.99 14.57 6.64
C VAL A 811 -17.07 15.44 7.27
N PHE A 812 -17.14 16.67 6.83
CA PHE A 812 -18.29 17.55 7.07
C PHE A 812 -18.73 18.27 5.79
N THR A 813 -19.94 18.82 5.81
CA THR A 813 -20.48 19.63 4.70
C THR A 813 -20.98 20.96 5.23
N PHE A 814 -20.94 21.98 4.38
CA PHE A 814 -21.55 23.29 4.66
C PHE A 814 -22.10 23.96 3.40
N ASN A 815 -23.00 24.93 3.60
CA ASN A 815 -23.48 25.79 2.53
C ASN A 815 -22.74 27.14 2.61
N PRO A 816 -21.97 27.56 1.59
CA PRO A 816 -21.23 28.83 1.62
C PRO A 816 -22.14 30.07 1.82
N ALA A 817 -23.29 30.11 1.18
CA ALA A 817 -24.19 31.25 1.29
C ALA A 817 -24.74 31.45 2.71
N LEU A 818 -24.93 30.35 3.46
CA LEU A 818 -25.42 30.43 4.85
C LEU A 818 -24.36 30.97 5.82
N GLN A 819 -23.05 30.91 5.50
CA GLN A 819 -21.99 31.36 6.38
C GLN A 819 -22.04 32.87 6.66
N PHE A 820 -22.65 33.65 5.78
CA PHE A 820 -22.85 35.08 5.99
C PHE A 820 -23.97 35.38 7.01
N ALA A 821 -24.89 34.45 7.24
CA ALA A 821 -26.02 34.60 8.17
C ALA A 821 -25.83 33.78 9.45
N ASP A 822 -25.27 32.59 9.32
CA ASP A 822 -25.06 31.62 10.40
C ASP A 822 -23.62 31.06 10.28
N ASN A 823 -22.68 31.85 10.78
CA ASN A 823 -21.25 31.59 10.66
C ASN A 823 -20.84 30.34 11.46
N GLY A 824 -20.23 29.38 10.78
CA GLY A 824 -19.79 28.12 11.36
C GLY A 824 -20.82 26.99 11.30
N SER A 825 -22.03 27.23 10.76
CA SER A 825 -23.03 26.17 10.58
C SER A 825 -22.54 25.15 9.56
N ALA A 826 -22.48 23.88 9.98
CA ALA A 826 -22.04 22.76 9.19
C ALA A 826 -22.83 21.48 9.54
N SER A 827 -22.59 20.41 8.83
CA SER A 827 -23.24 19.12 9.09
C SER A 827 -22.26 17.98 8.92
N ARG A 828 -22.20 17.08 9.88
CA ARG A 828 -21.57 15.76 9.73
C ARG A 828 -22.62 14.77 9.24
N ILE A 829 -22.22 13.95 8.28
CA ILE A 829 -23.09 12.93 7.70
C ILE A 829 -23.16 11.73 8.64
N LYS A 830 -24.36 11.28 8.94
CA LYS A 830 -24.60 10.07 9.76
C LYS A 830 -24.91 8.90 8.84
N VAL A 831 -24.21 7.80 9.03
CA VAL A 831 -24.36 6.54 8.31
C VAL A 831 -24.95 5.51 9.29
N ASN A 832 -25.98 4.81 8.87
CA ASN A 832 -26.59 3.77 9.69
C ASN A 832 -25.59 2.62 9.92
N ARG A 833 -25.51 2.13 11.14
CA ARG A 833 -24.79 0.90 11.43
C ARG A 833 -25.51 -0.29 10.81
N ASN A 834 -24.75 -1.14 10.12
CA ASN A 834 -25.28 -2.39 9.57
C ASN A 834 -25.27 -3.54 10.60
N ASP A 835 -25.22 -3.22 11.89
CA ASP A 835 -25.20 -4.18 13.00
C ASP A 835 -26.61 -4.55 13.51
N GLY A 836 -27.66 -4.15 12.76
CA GLY A 836 -29.06 -4.38 13.14
C GLY A 836 -29.57 -3.45 14.25
N THR A 837 -28.75 -2.49 14.70
CA THR A 837 -29.19 -1.44 15.62
C THR A 837 -29.77 -0.25 14.87
N SER A 838 -30.54 0.60 15.56
CA SER A 838 -30.98 1.90 15.01
C SER A 838 -29.95 3.02 15.25
N LEU A 839 -28.72 2.66 15.56
CA LEU A 839 -27.63 3.60 15.81
C LEU A 839 -26.95 4.02 14.48
N ALA A 840 -26.41 5.21 14.45
CA ALA A 840 -25.68 5.76 13.33
C ALA A 840 -24.35 6.31 13.82
N ASP A 841 -23.29 6.11 13.02
CA ASP A 841 -21.99 6.71 13.23
C ASP A 841 -21.79 7.88 12.26
N TYR A 842 -20.83 8.74 12.54
CA TYR A 842 -20.44 9.75 11.55
C TYR A 842 -19.62 9.12 10.43
N LEU A 843 -19.85 9.55 9.20
CA LEU A 843 -19.14 9.09 8.02
C LEU A 843 -17.63 9.34 8.19
N LEU A 844 -16.85 8.25 8.13
CA LEU A 844 -15.38 8.26 8.22
C LEU A 844 -14.82 8.93 9.48
N ASP A 845 -15.55 8.85 10.61
CA ASP A 845 -15.13 9.43 11.89
C ASP A 845 -13.77 8.87 12.34
N GLY A 846 -12.82 9.75 12.69
CA GLY A 846 -11.45 9.36 13.05
C GLY A 846 -10.54 8.95 11.88
N ILE A 847 -10.98 9.08 10.64
CA ILE A 847 -10.22 8.68 9.45
C ILE A 847 -9.82 9.91 8.64
N SER A 848 -8.55 9.95 8.20
CA SER A 848 -8.05 11.03 7.35
C SER A 848 -8.51 10.87 5.90
N VAL A 849 -9.15 11.91 5.37
CA VAL A 849 -9.70 11.97 4.01
C VAL A 849 -8.88 12.90 3.14
N ASN A 850 -8.07 12.34 2.25
CA ASN A 850 -7.11 13.07 1.42
C ASN A 850 -7.75 13.75 0.21
N SER A 851 -8.76 13.13 -0.41
CA SER A 851 -9.53 13.74 -1.50
C SER A 851 -10.97 13.24 -1.53
N ILE A 852 -11.84 14.05 -2.14
CA ILE A 852 -13.25 13.71 -2.37
C ILE A 852 -13.54 13.94 -3.85
N THR A 853 -13.97 12.88 -4.53
CA THR A 853 -14.32 12.92 -5.96
C THR A 853 -15.79 12.60 -6.13
N ILE A 854 -16.46 13.33 -7.01
CA ILE A 854 -17.88 13.10 -7.34
C ILE A 854 -17.93 12.53 -8.75
N ASP A 855 -18.55 11.37 -8.90
CA ASP A 855 -18.71 10.72 -10.20
C ASP A 855 -19.94 11.22 -10.95
N GLY A 856 -20.14 10.73 -12.17
CA GLY A 856 -21.25 11.13 -13.05
C GLY A 856 -22.65 10.83 -12.48
N LYS A 857 -22.76 10.01 -11.45
CA LYS A 857 -24.00 9.67 -10.75
C LYS A 857 -24.19 10.46 -9.45
N GLY A 858 -23.26 11.34 -9.15
CA GLY A 858 -23.25 12.13 -7.93
C GLY A 858 -22.79 11.37 -6.69
N ARG A 859 -22.33 10.10 -6.81
CA ARG A 859 -21.75 9.35 -5.71
C ARG A 859 -20.45 10.01 -5.24
N LYS A 860 -20.15 9.89 -3.93
CA LYS A 860 -18.95 10.47 -3.35
C LYS A 860 -17.92 9.36 -3.15
N TRP A 861 -16.73 9.59 -3.70
CA TRP A 861 -15.58 8.73 -3.55
C TRP A 861 -14.56 9.40 -2.65
N PHE A 862 -14.25 8.77 -1.54
CA PHE A 862 -13.33 9.26 -0.53
C PHE A 862 -12.01 8.52 -0.64
N SER A 863 -10.94 9.25 -0.87
CA SER A 863 -9.56 8.74 -0.87
C SER A 863 -9.02 8.82 0.55
N LEU A 864 -8.62 7.69 1.13
CA LEU A 864 -8.25 7.60 2.53
C LEU A 864 -6.73 7.46 2.73
N ASN A 865 -6.25 7.91 3.86
CA ASN A 865 -4.88 7.71 4.30
C ASN A 865 -4.77 6.38 5.07
N GLY A 866 -4.69 5.25 4.35
CA GLY A 866 -4.56 3.91 4.95
C GLY A 866 -5.87 3.11 5.03
N GLY A 867 -6.90 3.49 4.27
CA GLY A 867 -8.17 2.76 4.19
C GLY A 867 -8.68 2.52 2.76
N GLY A 868 -7.84 2.82 1.75
CA GLY A 868 -8.23 2.68 0.35
C GLY A 868 -9.24 3.73 -0.12
N LEU A 869 -10.22 3.29 -0.90
CA LEU A 869 -11.31 4.11 -1.44
C LEU A 869 -12.64 3.70 -0.84
N VAL A 870 -13.44 4.69 -0.44
CA VAL A 870 -14.83 4.47 0.03
C VAL A 870 -15.78 5.21 -0.89
N CYS A 871 -16.76 4.50 -1.42
CA CYS A 871 -17.85 5.05 -2.23
C CYS A 871 -19.12 5.14 -1.42
N THR A 872 -19.81 6.26 -1.48
CA THR A 872 -21.13 6.44 -0.85
C THR A 872 -22.21 6.86 -1.83
N SER A 873 -23.46 6.76 -1.42
CA SER A 873 -24.61 7.37 -2.10
C SER A 873 -24.39 8.88 -2.30
N SER A 874 -25.15 9.48 -3.21
CA SER A 874 -25.06 10.90 -3.52
C SER A 874 -25.27 11.82 -2.32
N ASP A 875 -26.05 11.39 -1.33
CA ASP A 875 -26.26 12.11 -0.06
C ASP A 875 -25.26 11.73 1.05
N GLY A 876 -24.36 10.77 0.79
CA GLY A 876 -23.33 10.29 1.73
C GLY A 876 -23.81 9.39 2.85
N ARG A 877 -25.13 9.06 2.91
CA ARG A 877 -25.73 8.35 4.04
C ARG A 877 -25.61 6.84 3.98
N SER A 878 -25.27 6.30 2.85
CA SER A 878 -25.07 4.86 2.65
C SER A 878 -23.70 4.63 2.02
N VAL A 879 -22.88 3.79 2.65
CA VAL A 879 -21.65 3.27 2.04
C VAL A 879 -22.07 2.23 1.01
N ILE A 880 -21.67 2.42 -0.23
CA ILE A 880 -21.96 1.54 -1.36
C ILE A 880 -20.84 0.51 -1.51
N GLN A 881 -19.60 0.94 -1.34
CA GLN A 881 -18.43 0.11 -1.62
C GLN A 881 -17.17 0.61 -0.92
N GLU A 882 -16.32 -0.32 -0.56
CA GLU A 882 -14.97 -0.08 -0.06
C GLU A 882 -13.98 -0.89 -0.91
N ILE A 883 -12.89 -0.25 -1.36
CA ILE A 883 -11.87 -0.85 -2.21
C ILE A 883 -10.52 -0.64 -1.54
N ASN A 884 -9.83 -1.74 -1.27
CA ASN A 884 -8.52 -1.74 -0.62
C ASN A 884 -7.64 -2.88 -1.16
N THR A 885 -6.43 -2.98 -0.68
CA THR A 885 -5.45 -4.00 -1.14
C THR A 885 -5.83 -5.42 -0.77
N GLU A 886 -6.73 -5.62 0.19
CA GLU A 886 -7.19 -6.96 0.59
C GLU A 886 -8.26 -7.51 -0.36
N ASN A 887 -9.11 -6.62 -0.90
CA ASN A 887 -10.27 -7.01 -1.70
C ASN A 887 -10.15 -6.63 -3.20
N SER A 888 -9.04 -6.05 -3.62
CA SER A 888 -8.81 -5.63 -5.01
C SER A 888 -7.32 -5.65 -5.38
N SER A 889 -7.01 -5.38 -6.66
CA SER A 889 -5.65 -5.14 -7.14
C SER A 889 -5.16 -3.69 -6.93
N LEU A 890 -5.79 -2.93 -6.03
CA LEU A 890 -5.34 -1.58 -5.68
C LEU A 890 -3.88 -1.62 -5.19
N PRO A 891 -2.98 -0.76 -5.70
CA PRO A 891 -1.56 -0.84 -5.36
C PRO A 891 -1.23 -0.49 -3.90
N SER A 892 -2.06 0.33 -3.24
CA SER A 892 -1.87 0.74 -1.85
C SER A 892 -3.17 1.26 -1.25
N ASP A 893 -3.34 1.07 0.07
CA ASP A 893 -4.45 1.65 0.84
C ASP A 893 -4.26 3.13 1.17
N ILE A 894 -3.07 3.68 0.92
CA ILE A 894 -2.81 5.11 1.03
C ILE A 894 -3.09 5.74 -0.33
N ILE A 895 -4.22 6.45 -0.40
CA ILE A 895 -4.64 7.13 -1.62
C ILE A 895 -4.42 8.64 -1.47
N TYR A 896 -3.66 9.24 -2.38
CA TYR A 896 -3.42 10.69 -2.35
C TYR A 896 -4.57 11.48 -2.95
N THR A 897 -5.05 11.05 -4.09
CA THR A 897 -6.15 11.72 -4.80
C THR A 897 -6.79 10.77 -5.82
N ALA A 898 -8.02 11.09 -6.19
CA ALA A 898 -8.69 10.47 -7.33
C ALA A 898 -9.33 11.54 -8.20
N ALA A 899 -9.50 11.25 -9.50
CA ALA A 899 -10.20 12.11 -10.45
C ALA A 899 -11.12 11.27 -11.34
N TYR A 900 -12.34 11.74 -11.55
CA TYR A 900 -13.33 11.04 -12.36
C TYR A 900 -13.13 11.34 -13.85
N ASN A 901 -13.11 10.29 -14.65
CA ASN A 901 -13.10 10.35 -16.11
C ASN A 901 -14.51 9.99 -16.64
N PRO A 902 -15.28 10.95 -17.14
CA PRO A 902 -16.63 10.67 -17.62
C PRO A 902 -16.67 9.91 -18.95
N ASP A 903 -15.61 9.94 -19.77
CA ASP A 903 -15.58 9.26 -21.07
C ASP A 903 -15.47 7.74 -20.91
N SER A 904 -14.61 7.30 -19.97
CA SER A 904 -14.42 5.87 -19.67
C SER A 904 -15.27 5.40 -18.48
N ASN A 905 -16.00 6.33 -17.82
CA ASN A 905 -16.69 6.06 -16.55
C ASN A 905 -15.76 5.40 -15.53
N SER A 906 -14.60 6.01 -15.29
CA SER A 906 -13.57 5.49 -14.41
C SER A 906 -13.07 6.53 -13.41
N LEU A 907 -12.35 6.07 -12.40
CA LEU A 907 -11.55 6.91 -11.51
C LEU A 907 -10.08 6.68 -11.81
N MET A 908 -9.36 7.73 -12.12
CA MET A 908 -7.92 7.72 -12.05
C MET A 908 -7.52 7.92 -10.59
N VAL A 909 -6.74 7.01 -10.03
CA VAL A 909 -6.42 6.95 -8.60
C VAL A 909 -4.91 7.00 -8.41
N ALA A 910 -4.43 8.01 -7.72
CA ALA A 910 -3.02 8.12 -7.33
C ALA A 910 -2.83 7.54 -5.93
N THR A 911 -2.08 6.47 -5.83
CA THR A 911 -1.77 5.78 -4.58
C THR A 911 -0.33 6.01 -4.17
N ARG A 912 0.03 5.59 -2.95
CA ARG A 912 1.43 5.59 -2.51
C ARG A 912 2.32 4.77 -3.46
N ASN A 913 1.82 3.67 -3.99
CA ASN A 913 2.59 2.69 -4.76
C ASN A 913 2.33 2.75 -6.28
N GLY A 914 1.80 3.86 -6.79
CA GLY A 914 1.61 4.08 -8.21
C GLY A 914 0.24 4.61 -8.59
N LEU A 915 0.03 4.73 -9.89
CA LEU A 915 -1.21 5.23 -10.48
C LEU A 915 -2.01 4.05 -11.03
N CYS A 916 -3.33 4.07 -10.82
CA CYS A 916 -4.23 3.10 -11.43
C CYS A 916 -5.52 3.75 -11.91
N GLU A 917 -6.20 3.10 -12.82
CA GLU A 917 -7.54 3.48 -13.28
C GLU A 917 -8.54 2.41 -12.83
N LEU A 918 -9.56 2.83 -12.10
CA LEU A 918 -10.64 2.00 -11.61
C LEU A 918 -11.90 2.25 -12.43
N TYR A 919 -12.38 1.27 -13.15
CA TYR A 919 -13.60 1.35 -13.94
C TYR A 919 -14.85 1.21 -13.06
N LEU A 920 -15.80 2.15 -13.16
CA LEU A 920 -16.95 2.29 -12.27
C LEU A 920 -18.24 1.68 -12.83
N GLY A 921 -18.17 0.65 -13.56
CA GLY A 921 -19.35 0.01 -14.09
C GLY A 921 -19.02 -1.23 -14.86
N SER A 922 -19.88 -2.22 -14.79
CA SER A 922 -19.86 -3.39 -15.62
C SER A 922 -20.08 -3.03 -17.11
N ALA A 923 -19.11 -2.39 -17.71
CA ALA A 923 -19.07 -2.24 -19.13
C ALA A 923 -17.64 -2.45 -19.58
N GLY A 924 -17.26 -3.69 -19.67
CA GLY A 924 -16.26 -4.02 -20.66
C GLY A 924 -16.76 -3.43 -21.98
N GLN A 925 -16.07 -2.43 -22.49
CA GLN A 925 -16.21 -1.98 -23.89
C GLN A 925 -15.69 -3.10 -24.80
N ASN A 926 -16.42 -4.20 -24.84
CA ASN A 926 -16.41 -5.12 -25.95
C ASN A 926 -17.85 -5.57 -26.11
N GLY A 927 -18.50 -5.10 -27.13
CA GLY A 927 -19.91 -5.24 -27.46
C GLY A 927 -20.41 -6.69 -27.54
N SER A 928 -20.62 -7.26 -26.36
CA SER A 928 -21.48 -8.42 -26.11
C SER A 928 -21.91 -8.31 -24.65
N GLY A 929 -23.23 -8.18 -24.40
CA GLY A 929 -23.81 -7.88 -23.10
C GLY A 929 -23.15 -8.65 -21.95
N SER A 930 -22.78 -7.94 -20.90
CA SER A 930 -22.22 -8.51 -19.69
C SER A 930 -23.25 -9.52 -19.14
N GLU A 931 -22.80 -10.76 -18.95
CA GLU A 931 -23.64 -11.81 -18.39
C GLU A 931 -23.89 -11.47 -16.92
N VAL A 932 -25.16 -11.25 -16.57
CA VAL A 932 -25.57 -11.00 -15.18
C VAL A 932 -25.28 -12.23 -14.33
N ARG A 933 -24.54 -12.05 -13.24
CA ARG A 933 -24.12 -13.13 -12.35
C ARG A 933 -24.72 -12.98 -10.98
N ALA A 934 -24.91 -14.11 -10.30
CA ALA A 934 -25.36 -14.11 -8.90
C ALA A 934 -24.41 -15.00 -8.08
N TYR A 935 -23.93 -14.50 -6.93
CA TYR A 935 -23.04 -15.26 -6.06
C TYR A 935 -23.28 -14.97 -4.57
N PRO A 936 -23.09 -15.96 -3.65
CA PRO A 936 -22.82 -17.35 -3.99
C PRO A 936 -24.00 -18.02 -4.71
N ASN A 937 -23.70 -18.85 -5.69
CA ASN A 937 -24.70 -19.64 -6.39
C ASN A 937 -24.09 -21.03 -6.68
N PRO A 938 -24.55 -22.10 -6.00
CA PRO A 938 -25.76 -22.18 -5.14
C PRO A 938 -25.60 -21.52 -3.76
N VAL A 939 -26.73 -21.01 -3.23
CA VAL A 939 -26.84 -20.57 -1.84
C VAL A 939 -26.98 -21.80 -0.96
N ARG A 940 -25.96 -22.10 -0.17
CA ARG A 940 -25.90 -23.31 0.67
C ARG A 940 -26.76 -23.18 1.94
N PRO A 941 -27.11 -24.30 2.60
CA PRO A 941 -27.92 -24.28 3.82
C PRO A 941 -27.33 -23.47 4.98
N ASP A 942 -26.01 -23.49 5.09
CA ASP A 942 -25.19 -22.85 6.11
C ASP A 942 -24.82 -21.39 5.76
N TYR A 943 -25.19 -20.91 4.55
CA TYR A 943 -24.94 -19.55 4.15
C TYR A 943 -26.12 -18.63 4.49
N TYR A 944 -25.88 -17.68 5.38
CA TYR A 944 -26.87 -16.67 5.82
C TYR A 944 -26.54 -15.25 5.37
N GLY A 945 -25.52 -15.09 4.53
CA GLY A 945 -25.14 -13.80 3.98
C GLY A 945 -25.98 -13.38 2.77
N TRP A 946 -25.56 -12.29 2.16
CA TRP A 946 -26.22 -11.70 0.99
C TRP A 946 -25.82 -12.41 -0.31
N VAL A 947 -26.78 -12.68 -1.16
CA VAL A 947 -26.56 -13.08 -2.54
C VAL A 947 -26.42 -11.82 -3.38
N THR A 948 -25.25 -11.56 -3.91
CA THR A 948 -25.01 -10.43 -4.80
C THR A 948 -25.40 -10.79 -6.23
N ILE A 949 -26.15 -9.92 -6.87
CA ILE A 949 -26.53 -10.02 -8.28
C ILE A 949 -25.86 -8.84 -8.98
N ASP A 950 -24.91 -9.13 -9.86
CA ASP A 950 -24.00 -8.17 -10.50
C ASP A 950 -24.12 -8.22 -12.02
N GLY A 951 -23.67 -7.16 -12.73
CA GLY A 951 -23.80 -7.04 -14.20
C GLY A 951 -25.13 -6.43 -14.65
N LEU A 952 -25.87 -5.80 -13.73
CA LEU A 952 -27.16 -5.15 -14.01
C LEU A 952 -26.96 -3.75 -14.62
N GLU A 953 -27.97 -3.30 -15.38
CA GLU A 953 -28.05 -1.88 -15.72
C GLU A 953 -28.32 -1.05 -14.45
N ASP A 954 -27.70 0.09 -14.36
CA ASP A 954 -27.88 0.99 -13.23
C ASP A 954 -29.30 1.54 -13.16
N ASP A 955 -29.78 1.79 -11.94
CA ASP A 955 -31.14 2.25 -11.65
C ASP A 955 -32.25 1.27 -12.10
N CYS A 956 -31.90 0.07 -12.57
CA CYS A 956 -32.91 -0.93 -12.87
C CYS A 956 -33.55 -1.50 -11.58
N LEU A 957 -34.82 -1.83 -11.64
CA LEU A 957 -35.50 -2.55 -10.57
C LEU A 957 -35.37 -4.06 -10.79
N VAL A 958 -35.13 -4.81 -9.72
CA VAL A 958 -34.91 -6.24 -9.78
C VAL A 958 -36.02 -6.96 -9.03
N LYS A 959 -36.55 -8.03 -9.64
CA LYS A 959 -37.51 -8.94 -9.02
C LYS A 959 -36.92 -10.34 -8.93
N ILE A 960 -37.03 -10.91 -7.76
CA ILE A 960 -36.74 -12.33 -7.56
C ILE A 960 -38.06 -13.08 -7.61
N CYS A 961 -38.15 -14.07 -8.51
CA CYS A 961 -39.35 -14.89 -8.69
C CYS A 961 -39.05 -16.37 -8.42
N ASP A 962 -40.02 -17.09 -7.88
CA ASP A 962 -39.96 -18.53 -7.77
C ASP A 962 -40.15 -19.22 -9.14
N SER A 963 -40.04 -20.55 -9.17
CA SER A 963 -40.21 -21.33 -10.39
C SER A 963 -41.62 -21.30 -10.98
N ALA A 964 -42.61 -20.79 -10.24
CA ALA A 964 -43.99 -20.60 -10.71
C ALA A 964 -44.24 -19.18 -11.24
N GLY A 965 -43.22 -18.29 -11.19
CA GLY A 965 -43.28 -16.89 -11.61
C GLY A 965 -43.86 -15.93 -10.56
N ASN A 966 -44.07 -16.38 -9.32
CA ASN A 966 -44.52 -15.48 -8.25
C ASN A 966 -43.33 -14.62 -7.77
N VAL A 967 -43.54 -13.31 -7.61
CA VAL A 967 -42.57 -12.41 -7.06
C VAL A 967 -42.34 -12.72 -5.58
N VAL A 968 -41.13 -13.10 -5.24
CA VAL A 968 -40.70 -13.45 -3.88
C VAL A 968 -40.13 -12.23 -3.17
N ARG A 969 -39.37 -11.41 -3.89
CA ARG A 969 -38.73 -10.20 -3.40
C ARG A 969 -38.58 -9.16 -4.52
N GLU A 970 -38.77 -7.89 -4.20
CA GLU A 970 -38.38 -6.77 -5.05
C GLU A 970 -37.18 -6.09 -4.44
N LEU A 971 -36.16 -5.80 -5.26
CA LEU A 971 -34.87 -5.23 -4.89
C LEU A 971 -34.58 -4.02 -5.75
N GLY A 972 -33.72 -3.16 -5.27
CA GLY A 972 -33.23 -2.03 -6.04
C GLY A 972 -33.90 -0.72 -5.75
N PRO A 973 -33.57 0.34 -6.48
CA PRO A 973 -32.85 0.30 -7.77
C PRO A 973 -31.41 -0.23 -7.65
N ALA A 974 -30.90 -0.86 -8.71
CA ALA A 974 -29.53 -1.30 -8.76
C ALA A 974 -28.59 -0.11 -8.68
N LEU A 975 -27.65 -0.15 -7.74
CA LEU A 975 -26.65 0.89 -7.53
C LEU A 975 -25.27 0.35 -7.94
N GLY A 976 -24.62 1.03 -8.88
CA GLY A 976 -23.33 0.53 -9.39
C GLY A 976 -23.43 -0.79 -10.14
N GLY A 977 -24.59 -1.08 -10.78
CA GLY A 977 -24.80 -2.30 -11.55
C GLY A 977 -25.06 -3.54 -10.70
N SER A 978 -25.33 -3.41 -9.40
CA SER A 978 -25.58 -4.55 -8.51
C SER A 978 -26.71 -4.35 -7.53
N VAL A 979 -27.30 -5.47 -7.07
CA VAL A 979 -28.25 -5.52 -5.94
C VAL A 979 -27.93 -6.72 -5.04
N GLN A 980 -28.40 -6.66 -3.81
CA GLN A 980 -28.20 -7.74 -2.84
C GLN A 980 -29.54 -8.35 -2.39
N TRP A 981 -29.55 -9.68 -2.27
CA TRP A 981 -30.69 -10.45 -1.81
C TRP A 981 -30.31 -11.33 -0.61
N ASP A 982 -31.03 -11.19 0.49
CA ASP A 982 -30.84 -11.96 1.73
C ASP A 982 -31.36 -13.40 1.67
N ALA A 983 -31.72 -13.89 0.49
CA ALA A 983 -32.40 -15.16 0.28
C ALA A 983 -33.71 -15.30 1.09
N CYS A 984 -34.34 -14.16 1.40
CA CYS A 984 -35.64 -14.10 2.08
C CYS A 984 -36.76 -13.55 1.18
N ASN A 985 -38.00 -13.88 1.51
CA ASN A 985 -39.16 -13.33 0.85
C ASN A 985 -39.50 -11.91 1.39
N SER A 986 -40.56 -11.30 0.88
CA SER A 986 -41.00 -9.97 1.32
C SER A 986 -41.44 -9.88 2.78
N ARG A 987 -41.62 -11.02 3.48
CA ARG A 987 -41.92 -11.10 4.93
C ARG A 987 -40.66 -11.35 5.77
N LEU A 988 -39.47 -11.36 5.16
CA LEU A 988 -38.20 -11.69 5.77
C LEU A 988 -38.07 -13.16 6.22
N ASP A 989 -38.91 -14.06 5.69
CA ASP A 989 -38.72 -15.49 5.92
C ASP A 989 -37.78 -16.07 4.86
N ARG A 990 -36.84 -16.91 5.30
CA ARG A 990 -35.91 -17.59 4.38
C ARG A 990 -36.68 -18.46 3.39
N VAL A 991 -36.38 -18.28 2.11
CA VAL A 991 -37.04 -18.99 1.01
C VAL A 991 -36.76 -20.49 1.02
N ALA A 992 -37.63 -21.28 0.43
CA ALA A 992 -37.45 -22.73 0.30
C ALA A 992 -36.34 -23.11 -0.66
N SER A 993 -35.88 -24.36 -0.63
CA SER A 993 -34.97 -24.89 -1.65
C SER A 993 -35.61 -24.81 -3.02
N GLY A 994 -34.91 -24.29 -4.00
CA GLY A 994 -35.42 -24.14 -5.36
C GLY A 994 -34.58 -23.23 -6.23
N VAL A 995 -34.97 -23.12 -7.50
CA VAL A 995 -34.35 -22.16 -8.43
C VAL A 995 -35.21 -20.91 -8.42
N TYR A 996 -34.53 -19.76 -8.21
CA TYR A 996 -35.14 -18.43 -8.24
C TYR A 996 -34.63 -17.68 -9.46
N PHE A 997 -35.56 -17.07 -10.19
CA PHE A 997 -35.28 -16.28 -11.38
C PHE A 997 -35.07 -14.81 -10.98
N VAL A 998 -34.01 -14.22 -11.50
CA VAL A 998 -33.72 -12.80 -11.38
C VAL A 998 -34.24 -12.09 -12.63
N LEU A 999 -35.19 -11.18 -12.44
CA LEU A 999 -35.75 -10.36 -13.51
C LEU A 999 -35.31 -8.90 -13.30
N ALA A 1000 -34.71 -8.29 -14.31
CA ALA A 1000 -34.30 -6.88 -14.29
C ALA A 1000 -35.18 -6.04 -15.22
N SER A 1001 -35.46 -4.78 -14.80
CA SER A 1001 -36.21 -3.84 -15.63
C SER A 1001 -35.35 -3.25 -16.74
N SER A 1002 -35.95 -2.89 -17.87
CA SER A 1002 -35.25 -2.25 -19.01
C SER A 1002 -35.06 -0.75 -18.82
N GLY A 1003 -34.92 -0.25 -17.60
CA GLY A 1003 -34.66 1.16 -17.30
C GLY A 1003 -35.22 1.65 -15.96
N PRO A 1004 -34.88 2.86 -15.54
CA PRO A 1004 -35.33 3.42 -14.28
C PRO A 1004 -36.88 3.55 -14.24
N GLY A 1005 -37.48 3.11 -13.14
CA GLY A 1005 -38.93 3.21 -12.93
C GLY A 1005 -39.79 2.02 -13.37
N GLY A 1006 -39.17 0.89 -13.80
CA GLY A 1006 -39.88 -0.35 -13.97
C GLY A 1006 -40.65 -0.49 -15.30
N GLY A 1007 -39.90 -0.52 -16.39
CA GLY A 1007 -40.41 -0.89 -17.73
C GLY A 1007 -40.69 -2.40 -17.86
N SER A 1008 -40.44 -2.99 -19.01
CA SER A 1008 -40.51 -4.43 -19.17
C SER A 1008 -39.39 -5.13 -18.40
N TYR A 1009 -39.71 -6.27 -17.78
CA TYR A 1009 -38.74 -7.10 -17.06
C TYR A 1009 -38.29 -8.26 -17.93
N SER A 1010 -37.01 -8.56 -17.91
CA SER A 1010 -36.41 -9.74 -18.58
C SER A 1010 -35.64 -10.59 -17.55
N GLU A 1011 -35.62 -11.91 -17.79
CA GLU A 1011 -34.77 -12.82 -17.03
C GLU A 1011 -33.31 -12.55 -17.37
N VAL A 1012 -32.53 -12.29 -16.34
CA VAL A 1012 -31.09 -11.96 -16.48
C VAL A 1012 -30.18 -13.04 -15.90
N THR A 1013 -30.58 -13.72 -14.83
CA THR A 1013 -29.84 -14.85 -14.23
C THR A 1013 -30.72 -15.69 -13.32
N LYS A 1014 -30.17 -16.79 -12.75
CA LYS A 1014 -30.85 -17.72 -11.85
C LYS A 1014 -30.03 -17.96 -10.59
N ILE A 1015 -30.71 -18.17 -9.48
CA ILE A 1015 -30.10 -18.47 -8.19
C ILE A 1015 -30.65 -19.80 -7.68
N LEU A 1016 -29.79 -20.75 -7.39
CA LEU A 1016 -30.14 -21.99 -6.74
C LEU A 1016 -30.01 -21.84 -5.22
N VAL A 1017 -31.10 -21.94 -4.50
CA VAL A 1017 -31.10 -21.98 -3.04
C VAL A 1017 -31.28 -23.41 -2.56
N VAL A 1018 -30.41 -23.84 -1.65
CA VAL A 1018 -30.46 -25.15 -0.99
C VAL A 1018 -30.71 -24.94 0.51
N LYS A 1019 -31.72 -25.62 1.06
CA LYS A 1019 -32.06 -25.60 2.50
C LYS A 1019 -31.99 -27.02 3.00
N ASN A 1020 -31.54 -27.24 4.24
CA ASN A 1020 -31.56 -28.57 4.85
C ASN A 1020 -32.98 -29.09 5.05
#